data_30fc8abb3a1cc30f7ea2944e4ebed917
#
_entry.id   30fc8abb3a1cc30f7ea2944e4ebed917
#
_cell.length_a   1.000
_cell.length_b   1.000
_cell.length_c   1.000
_cell.angle_alpha   90.00
_cell.angle_beta   90.00
_cell.angle_gamma   90.00
#
_symmetry.space_group_name_H-M   'P 1'
#
loop_
_entity.id
_entity.type
_entity.pdbx_description
1 polymer ?
#
loop_
_entity_poly.entity_id
_entity_poly.type
_entity_poly.pdbx_seq_one_letter_code
_entity_poly.pdbx_strand_id
1 'polypeptide(L)'
;MQTTLNFFDTPTPQEEIAALRRRLRELNHAYYVLNQSRVSDREFDEMMHRLQALEAEHPELFDPDSPTQRVGSDLTPDFRSVEHANPMLSLANTYNRQEVGDFYRRVQDGLHGQPFRICCEMKYDGLSISLIYDNGRLTRAVTRGDGVRGDDVTANVRTIRSIPLVLPAGAGWPAHFEIRGEVLMPWESFNRLNRERAAAEEPLLANPRNAASGTLKSKDPRVASSRGLDARLYYLIGEGIPGESHYDNLMAAKSWGFKVGGEMQLVDSLEEIYEYIDRWDEERKTLPVATDGIVLKVNSLAQQRSLGLTAKSPRWAIAYKFQAEEQETILREVTFQVGRTGAVTPVANMEPVPLSGTTVRRATLNNADFIREMDLHLGDTVRVIKGGEIIPKIIGVRTDLRGPHTGAPVQFITRCPECGSPLVRFEGEAATYCPNSALCPPQIKGRIEHFISRKAMNIDSLGPETVDDLWQRGLIHDVADLYDLRVDQLSGADGERLKSAQKLIAGIAQSRQVPFERVLFALGIRFVGEPAAKSLARAFKSIDALMAAKAEGLVAVDGIGDVIAGSVVSWMAAEHNRQLVERLRQAGLQFELSEEVISAQSTILQGKTIVISGVFARHSRDEYKALIEQHGGKNTGSLSKSTTFLLAGQNMGPAKLEKATKLAIRIISEDEFLEMIGE
;
A
#
# COMPACT_ATOMS: atom_id res chain seq x y z
N MET A 1 74.41 -7.62 -9.75
CA MET A 1 73.38 -6.62 -9.42
C MET A 1 72.30 -7.32 -8.58
N GLN A 2 72.40 -7.11 -7.25
CA GLN A 2 71.43 -7.62 -6.30
C GLN A 2 70.22 -6.65 -6.29
N THR A 3 69.07 -7.08 -6.74
CA THR A 3 67.79 -6.37 -6.57
C THR A 3 67.30 -6.64 -5.17
N THR A 4 67.47 -5.66 -4.30
CA THR A 4 66.87 -5.65 -2.95
C THR A 4 65.34 -5.44 -3.16
N LEU A 5 64.57 -6.50 -2.86
CA LEU A 5 63.14 -6.43 -2.66
C LEU A 5 62.90 -5.67 -1.34
N ASN A 6 62.37 -4.46 -1.43
CA ASN A 6 61.83 -3.73 -0.27
C ASN A 6 60.55 -4.40 0.19
N PHE A 7 60.64 -5.22 1.21
CA PHE A 7 59.52 -5.76 1.99
C PHE A 7 59.30 -4.83 3.18
N PHE A 8 58.43 -3.85 3.09
CA PHE A 8 57.71 -3.15 4.18
C PHE A 8 57.06 -1.85 3.63
N ASP A 9 56.17 -1.97 2.68
CA ASP A 9 55.15 -0.91 2.49
C ASP A 9 54.06 -1.17 3.51
N THR A 10 54.07 -0.45 4.63
CA THR A 10 52.94 -0.37 5.52
C THR A 10 51.81 0.28 4.72
N PRO A 11 50.63 -0.36 4.61
CA PRO A 11 49.55 0.21 3.82
C PRO A 11 49.20 1.63 4.31
N THR A 12 48.93 2.52 3.40
CA THR A 12 48.47 3.87 3.76
C THR A 12 47.14 3.76 4.51
N PRO A 13 46.78 4.72 5.40
CA PRO A 13 45.50 4.72 6.09
C PRO A 13 44.32 4.59 5.12
N GLN A 14 44.41 5.21 3.94
CA GLN A 14 43.39 5.10 2.89
C GLN A 14 43.23 3.67 2.35
N GLU A 15 44.37 2.97 2.12
CA GLU A 15 44.35 1.57 1.66
C GLU A 15 43.84 0.62 2.74
N GLU A 16 44.22 0.83 4.02
CA GLU A 16 43.75 0.03 5.15
C GLU A 16 42.24 0.21 5.36
N ILE A 17 41.72 1.44 5.35
CA ILE A 17 40.29 1.74 5.45
C ILE A 17 39.53 1.07 4.30
N ALA A 18 40.01 1.19 3.05
CA ALA A 18 39.33 0.58 1.89
C ALA A 18 39.30 -0.96 1.99
N ALA A 19 40.38 -1.58 2.44
CA ALA A 19 40.52 -3.02 2.65
C ALA A 19 39.58 -3.51 3.76
N LEU A 20 39.54 -2.84 4.90
CA LEU A 20 38.64 -3.16 6.02
C LEU A 20 37.15 -3.00 5.64
N ARG A 21 36.77 -1.91 4.94
CA ARG A 21 35.41 -1.71 4.45
C ARG A 21 34.99 -2.85 3.52
N ARG A 22 35.82 -3.22 2.55
CA ARG A 22 35.57 -4.34 1.65
C ARG A 22 35.42 -5.65 2.43
N ARG A 23 36.35 -5.96 3.31
CA ARG A 23 36.36 -7.20 4.08
C ARG A 23 35.12 -7.33 4.99
N LEU A 24 34.74 -6.28 5.68
CA LEU A 24 33.56 -6.26 6.55
C LEU A 24 32.25 -6.36 5.73
N ARG A 25 32.19 -5.80 4.52
CA ARG A 25 31.05 -6.00 3.60
C ARG A 25 30.94 -7.46 3.15
N GLU A 26 32.04 -8.12 2.80
CA GLU A 26 32.08 -9.55 2.45
C GLU A 26 31.65 -10.45 3.62
N LEU A 27 32.10 -10.15 4.83
CA LEU A 27 31.74 -10.90 6.03
C LEU A 27 30.26 -10.71 6.40
N ASN A 28 29.74 -9.48 6.30
CA ASN A 28 28.32 -9.20 6.48
C ASN A 28 27.46 -9.94 5.45
N HIS A 29 27.88 -9.96 4.18
CA HIS A 29 27.18 -10.71 3.14
C HIS A 29 27.20 -12.21 3.44
N ALA A 30 28.35 -12.78 3.80
CA ALA A 30 28.46 -14.19 4.15
C ALA A 30 27.52 -14.56 5.32
N TYR A 31 27.50 -13.76 6.36
CA TYR A 31 26.70 -14.03 7.56
C TYR A 31 25.19 -13.81 7.35
N TYR A 32 24.79 -12.61 6.88
CA TYR A 32 23.37 -12.22 6.83
C TYR A 32 22.62 -12.68 5.57
N VAL A 33 23.34 -12.92 4.47
CA VAL A 33 22.73 -13.35 3.19
C VAL A 33 22.96 -14.83 2.92
N LEU A 34 24.19 -15.33 3.13
CA LEU A 34 24.54 -16.72 2.84
C LEU A 34 24.41 -17.65 4.06
N ASN A 35 24.10 -17.13 5.25
CA ASN A 35 24.07 -17.87 6.53
C ASN A 35 25.39 -18.63 6.82
N GLN A 36 26.53 -18.01 6.50
CA GLN A 36 27.88 -18.60 6.68
C GLN A 36 28.72 -17.69 7.58
N SER A 37 29.11 -18.16 8.75
CA SER A 37 30.11 -17.49 9.56
C SER A 37 31.50 -17.86 9.04
N ARG A 38 32.27 -16.87 8.56
CA ARG A 38 33.62 -17.04 8.01
C ARG A 38 34.72 -16.63 8.99
N VAL A 39 34.34 -15.92 10.05
CA VAL A 39 35.22 -15.48 11.14
C VAL A 39 34.45 -15.59 12.46
N SER A 40 35.17 -15.58 13.60
CA SER A 40 34.51 -15.46 14.89
C SER A 40 33.95 -14.05 15.11
N ASP A 41 32.95 -13.93 16.01
CA ASP A 41 32.38 -12.62 16.39
C ASP A 41 33.48 -11.67 16.91
N ARG A 42 34.44 -12.20 17.67
CA ARG A 42 35.57 -11.42 18.18
C ARG A 42 36.43 -10.84 17.06
N GLU A 43 36.78 -11.63 16.05
CA GLU A 43 37.59 -11.14 14.90
C GLU A 43 36.82 -10.11 14.09
N PHE A 44 35.50 -10.27 13.94
CA PHE A 44 34.68 -9.30 13.30
C PHE A 44 34.64 -7.96 14.05
N ASP A 45 34.45 -8.01 15.38
CA ASP A 45 34.42 -6.83 16.25
C ASP A 45 35.78 -6.11 16.27
N GLU A 46 36.88 -6.84 16.30
CA GLU A 46 38.24 -6.26 16.23
C GLU A 46 38.46 -5.48 14.92
N MET A 47 38.01 -6.04 13.76
CA MET A 47 38.06 -5.34 12.46
C MET A 47 37.15 -4.12 12.44
N MET A 48 35.99 -4.20 13.04
CA MET A 48 35.03 -3.09 13.12
C MET A 48 35.57 -1.95 13.97
N HIS A 49 36.14 -2.24 15.15
CA HIS A 49 36.77 -1.25 16.02
C HIS A 49 37.97 -0.60 15.35
N ARG A 50 38.81 -1.40 14.64
CA ARG A 50 39.94 -0.85 13.89
C ARG A 50 39.50 0.13 12.81
N LEU A 51 38.42 -0.22 12.05
CA LEU A 51 37.89 0.67 11.05
C LEU A 51 37.33 1.95 11.67
N GLN A 52 36.59 1.85 12.79
CA GLN A 52 36.07 3.02 13.50
C GLN A 52 37.19 3.97 13.97
N ALA A 53 38.29 3.43 14.51
CA ALA A 53 39.43 4.22 14.94
C ALA A 53 40.07 4.97 13.76
N LEU A 54 40.34 4.27 12.66
CA LEU A 54 40.90 4.87 11.44
C LEU A 54 40.02 5.95 10.82
N GLU A 55 38.68 5.71 10.76
CA GLU A 55 37.72 6.72 10.23
C GLU A 55 37.65 7.94 11.16
N ALA A 56 37.81 7.78 12.46
CA ALA A 56 37.86 8.90 13.40
C ALA A 56 39.19 9.71 13.29
N GLU A 57 40.32 9.04 13.01
CA GLU A 57 41.63 9.66 12.77
C GLU A 57 41.69 10.37 11.40
N HIS A 58 40.90 9.91 10.41
CA HIS A 58 40.86 10.39 9.03
C HIS A 58 39.46 10.83 8.56
N PRO A 59 38.92 11.94 9.11
CA PRO A 59 37.58 12.42 8.75
C PRO A 59 37.42 12.76 7.26
N GLU A 60 38.50 13.10 6.59
CA GLU A 60 38.52 13.39 5.13
C GLU A 60 38.21 12.15 4.26
N LEU A 61 38.35 10.95 4.82
CA LEU A 61 38.04 9.67 4.18
C LEU A 61 36.63 9.17 4.55
N PHE A 62 35.77 10.04 5.06
CA PHE A 62 34.40 9.71 5.43
C PHE A 62 33.63 9.11 4.24
N ASP A 63 32.95 7.98 4.47
CA ASP A 63 32.05 7.34 3.51
C ASP A 63 30.72 7.04 4.23
N PRO A 64 29.59 7.67 3.85
CA PRO A 64 28.30 7.42 4.47
C PRO A 64 27.84 5.97 4.32
N ASP A 65 28.41 5.20 3.37
CA ASP A 65 28.12 3.79 3.14
C ASP A 65 29.10 2.84 3.85
N SER A 66 29.95 3.34 4.73
CA SER A 66 30.84 2.51 5.53
C SER A 66 30.04 1.54 6.43
N PRO A 67 30.53 0.31 6.65
CA PRO A 67 29.94 -0.60 7.64
C PRO A 67 29.77 0.02 9.03
N THR A 68 30.61 1.00 9.41
CA THR A 68 30.55 1.70 10.69
C THR A 68 29.39 2.70 10.77
N GLN A 69 28.88 3.20 9.65
CA GLN A 69 27.81 4.20 9.55
C GLN A 69 26.40 3.59 9.50
N ARG A 70 26.24 2.29 9.67
CA ARG A 70 24.93 1.62 9.67
C ARG A 70 24.08 1.89 10.92
N VAL A 71 24.64 2.52 11.94
CA VAL A 71 23.90 2.94 13.13
C VAL A 71 23.51 4.40 12.93
N GLY A 72 22.25 4.66 12.59
CA GLY A 72 21.71 6.02 12.44
C GLY A 72 21.88 6.82 13.72
N SER A 73 22.41 8.04 13.62
CA SER A 73 22.64 8.93 14.75
C SER A 73 21.52 9.94 15.00
N ASP A 74 20.71 10.27 13.99
CA ASP A 74 19.75 11.37 14.05
C ASP A 74 18.29 10.91 13.99
N LEU A 75 17.43 11.53 14.82
CA LEU A 75 15.98 11.35 14.78
C LEU A 75 15.44 11.89 13.47
N THR A 76 14.64 11.09 12.78
CA THR A 76 13.89 11.52 11.60
C THR A 76 12.63 12.24 12.06
N PRO A 77 12.45 13.56 11.80
CA PRO A 77 11.30 14.30 12.33
C PRO A 77 9.97 13.78 11.79
N ASP A 78 9.86 13.55 10.51
CA ASP A 78 8.71 12.91 9.82
C ASP A 78 9.20 12.27 8.52
N PHE A 79 8.55 11.17 8.11
CA PHE A 79 8.90 10.52 6.83
C PHE A 79 8.38 11.35 5.66
N ARG A 80 9.27 11.68 4.73
CA ARG A 80 8.91 12.37 3.50
C ARG A 80 8.13 11.42 2.59
N SER A 81 6.98 11.85 2.09
CA SER A 81 6.24 11.10 1.08
C SER A 81 6.90 11.24 -0.30
N VAL A 82 7.17 10.13 -0.96
CA VAL A 82 7.84 10.05 -2.26
C VAL A 82 6.96 9.31 -3.26
N GLU A 83 6.91 9.78 -4.49
CA GLU A 83 6.22 9.12 -5.58
C GLU A 83 7.08 8.01 -6.19
N HIS A 84 6.45 6.86 -6.49
CA HIS A 84 7.13 5.75 -7.14
C HIS A 84 7.27 6.01 -8.64
N ALA A 85 8.48 5.86 -9.18
CA ALA A 85 8.70 5.92 -10.64
C ALA A 85 7.88 4.83 -11.37
N ASN A 86 7.73 3.67 -10.74
CA ASN A 86 6.88 2.58 -11.22
C ASN A 86 5.85 2.25 -10.14
N PRO A 87 4.53 2.28 -10.40
CA PRO A 87 3.51 1.96 -9.40
C PRO A 87 3.72 0.58 -8.77
N MET A 88 3.51 0.47 -7.46
CA MET A 88 3.58 -0.78 -6.71
C MET A 88 2.19 -1.42 -6.59
N LEU A 89 1.77 -2.13 -7.64
CA LEU A 89 0.45 -2.76 -7.71
C LEU A 89 0.30 -3.92 -6.72
N SER A 90 -0.91 -4.13 -6.25
CA SER A 90 -1.27 -5.31 -5.49
C SER A 90 -1.43 -6.53 -6.42
N LEU A 91 -1.29 -7.74 -5.88
CA LEU A 91 -1.62 -8.96 -6.60
C LEU A 91 -3.09 -9.32 -6.37
N ALA A 92 -3.73 -9.92 -7.37
CA ALA A 92 -5.01 -10.58 -7.17
C ALA A 92 -4.80 -11.86 -6.33
N ASN A 93 -5.74 -12.16 -5.43
CA ASN A 93 -5.66 -13.33 -4.57
C ASN A 93 -6.48 -14.50 -5.14
N THR A 94 -5.99 -15.71 -4.90
CA THR A 94 -6.70 -16.98 -5.09
C THR A 94 -6.61 -17.80 -3.80
N TYR A 95 -7.58 -18.68 -3.59
CA TYR A 95 -7.73 -19.44 -2.35
C TYR A 95 -7.90 -20.94 -2.56
N ASN A 96 -8.01 -21.40 -3.80
CA ASN A 96 -8.19 -22.78 -4.15
C ASN A 96 -7.56 -23.12 -5.51
N ARG A 97 -7.40 -24.42 -5.79
CA ARG A 97 -6.78 -24.91 -7.03
C ARG A 97 -7.57 -24.52 -8.28
N GLN A 98 -8.89 -24.46 -8.21
CA GLN A 98 -9.73 -24.06 -9.35
C GLN A 98 -9.38 -22.64 -9.81
N GLU A 99 -9.27 -21.70 -8.89
CA GLU A 99 -8.91 -20.31 -9.20
C GLU A 99 -7.48 -20.18 -9.76
N VAL A 100 -6.54 -21.01 -9.28
CA VAL A 100 -5.18 -21.13 -9.85
C VAL A 100 -5.25 -21.67 -11.29
N GLY A 101 -6.04 -22.71 -11.53
CA GLY A 101 -6.28 -23.24 -12.88
C GLY A 101 -6.92 -22.21 -13.81
N ASP A 102 -7.85 -21.39 -13.30
CA ASP A 102 -8.46 -20.29 -14.05
C ASP A 102 -7.43 -19.21 -14.41
N PHE A 103 -6.50 -18.91 -13.50
CA PHE A 103 -5.39 -18.01 -13.80
C PHE A 103 -4.48 -18.59 -14.89
N TYR A 104 -4.09 -19.86 -14.79
CA TYR A 104 -3.23 -20.54 -15.77
C TYR A 104 -3.87 -20.50 -17.17
N ARG A 105 -5.16 -20.82 -17.28
CA ARG A 105 -5.92 -20.73 -18.54
C ARG A 105 -5.96 -19.31 -19.11
N ARG A 106 -6.24 -18.29 -18.26
CA ARG A 106 -6.23 -16.89 -18.71
C ARG A 106 -4.86 -16.45 -19.24
N VAL A 107 -3.77 -16.94 -18.66
CA VAL A 107 -2.41 -16.70 -19.18
C VAL A 107 -2.24 -17.39 -20.53
N GLN A 108 -2.63 -18.65 -20.65
CA GLN A 108 -2.55 -19.43 -21.89
C GLN A 108 -3.35 -18.78 -23.03
N ASP A 109 -4.58 -18.37 -22.76
CA ASP A 109 -5.44 -17.67 -23.73
C ASP A 109 -4.85 -16.30 -24.12
N GLY A 110 -4.36 -15.54 -23.13
CA GLY A 110 -3.75 -14.24 -23.34
C GLY A 110 -2.43 -14.29 -24.13
N LEU A 111 -1.75 -15.43 -24.11
CA LEU A 111 -0.55 -15.71 -24.90
C LEU A 111 -0.85 -16.49 -26.20
N HIS A 112 -2.14 -16.68 -26.54
CA HIS A 112 -2.56 -17.38 -27.76
C HIS A 112 -1.96 -18.78 -27.92
N GLY A 113 -1.85 -19.51 -26.82
CA GLY A 113 -1.29 -20.87 -26.79
C GLY A 113 0.24 -20.94 -26.90
N GLN A 114 0.95 -19.83 -26.88
CA GLN A 114 2.41 -19.86 -26.80
C GLN A 114 2.87 -20.53 -25.49
N PRO A 115 3.95 -21.33 -25.52
CA PRO A 115 4.48 -21.94 -24.32
C PRO A 115 4.99 -20.86 -23.34
N PHE A 116 4.76 -21.08 -22.06
CA PHE A 116 5.21 -20.19 -21.00
C PHE A 116 5.60 -21.00 -19.77
N ARG A 117 6.42 -20.39 -18.93
CA ARG A 117 6.84 -20.94 -17.63
C ARG A 117 6.36 -20.03 -16.51
N ILE A 118 6.06 -20.63 -15.38
CA ILE A 118 5.71 -19.91 -14.17
C ILE A 118 6.88 -19.97 -13.18
N CYS A 119 7.23 -18.82 -12.62
CA CYS A 119 8.10 -18.72 -11.45
C CYS A 119 7.21 -18.75 -10.21
N CYS A 120 7.34 -19.79 -9.40
CA CYS A 120 6.68 -19.94 -8.11
C CYS A 120 7.59 -19.39 -7.01
N GLU A 121 7.07 -18.55 -6.14
CA GLU A 121 7.81 -17.87 -5.07
C GLU A 121 7.00 -17.90 -3.78
N MET A 122 7.67 -17.80 -2.62
CA MET A 122 6.97 -17.62 -1.36
C MET A 122 6.41 -16.21 -1.27
N LYS A 123 5.19 -16.10 -0.77
CA LYS A 123 4.57 -14.82 -0.43
C LYS A 123 4.95 -14.48 1.00
N TYR A 124 5.99 -13.66 1.14
CA TYR A 124 6.47 -13.22 2.44
C TYR A 124 5.49 -12.25 3.10
N ASP A 125 5.31 -12.36 4.41
CA ASP A 125 4.39 -11.53 5.20
C ASP A 125 5.15 -10.47 5.99
N GLY A 126 5.32 -9.29 5.39
CA GLY A 126 6.08 -8.17 5.93
C GLY A 126 5.58 -6.82 5.44
N LEU A 127 6.50 -5.88 5.22
CA LEU A 127 6.25 -4.56 4.66
C LEU A 127 6.96 -4.42 3.32
N SER A 128 6.17 -4.23 2.25
CA SER A 128 6.73 -4.08 0.90
C SER A 128 7.59 -2.82 0.79
N ILE A 129 8.74 -2.98 0.15
CA ILE A 129 9.77 -1.96 -0.02
C ILE A 129 10.23 -1.88 -1.47
N SER A 130 10.51 -0.67 -1.94
CA SER A 130 11.24 -0.37 -3.17
C SER A 130 12.61 0.20 -2.79
N LEU A 131 13.68 -0.40 -3.31
CA LEU A 131 15.06 0.02 -3.12
C LEU A 131 15.60 0.53 -4.46
N ILE A 132 16.11 1.77 -4.48
CA ILE A 132 16.65 2.43 -5.65
C ILE A 132 18.17 2.48 -5.53
N TYR A 133 18.83 1.98 -6.57
CA TYR A 133 20.28 1.96 -6.65
C TYR A 133 20.76 2.81 -7.85
N ASP A 134 21.74 3.67 -7.57
CA ASP A 134 22.46 4.47 -8.56
C ASP A 134 23.95 4.15 -8.47
N ASN A 135 24.53 3.74 -9.58
CA ASN A 135 25.94 3.38 -9.69
C ASN A 135 26.39 2.40 -8.59
N GLY A 136 25.53 1.39 -8.31
CA GLY A 136 25.76 0.34 -7.33
C GLY A 136 25.63 0.79 -5.86
N ARG A 137 25.11 1.98 -5.57
CA ARG A 137 24.87 2.48 -4.20
C ARG A 137 23.37 2.63 -3.95
N LEU A 138 22.92 2.23 -2.74
CA LEU A 138 21.56 2.47 -2.28
C LEU A 138 21.35 3.97 -2.05
N THR A 139 20.55 4.60 -2.91
CA THR A 139 20.24 6.03 -2.84
C THR A 139 18.92 6.30 -2.15
N ARG A 140 17.95 5.40 -2.29
CA ARG A 140 16.63 5.58 -1.68
C ARG A 140 15.94 4.26 -1.38
N ALA A 141 15.12 4.25 -0.31
CA ALA A 141 14.23 3.15 0.05
C ALA A 141 12.84 3.71 0.41
N VAL A 142 11.80 3.23 -0.27
CA VAL A 142 10.44 3.77 -0.18
C VAL A 142 9.46 2.64 0.12
N THR A 143 8.59 2.81 1.13
CA THR A 143 7.51 1.84 1.40
C THR A 143 6.47 1.88 0.29
N ARG A 144 5.71 0.79 0.10
CA ARG A 144 4.65 0.75 -0.93
C ARG A 144 3.64 1.90 -0.79
N GLY A 145 3.26 2.28 0.44
CA GLY A 145 2.21 3.26 0.67
C GLY A 145 0.88 2.85 0.02
N ASP A 146 0.29 3.75 -0.75
CA ASP A 146 -0.93 3.49 -1.53
C ASP A 146 -0.68 2.86 -2.92
N GLY A 147 0.58 2.59 -3.23
CA GLY A 147 1.04 2.03 -4.50
C GLY A 147 1.52 3.09 -5.51
N VAL A 148 1.16 4.36 -5.32
CA VAL A 148 1.64 5.50 -6.10
C VAL A 148 2.66 6.30 -5.31
N ARG A 149 2.41 6.51 -4.01
CA ARG A 149 3.30 7.23 -3.08
C ARG A 149 3.57 6.39 -1.84
N GLY A 150 4.80 6.44 -1.34
CA GLY A 150 5.21 5.77 -0.11
C GLY A 150 6.05 6.67 0.78
N ASP A 151 6.37 6.19 1.97
CA ASP A 151 7.22 6.90 2.93
C ASP A 151 8.70 6.59 2.63
N ASP A 152 9.54 7.62 2.57
CA ASP A 152 11.00 7.46 2.48
C ASP A 152 11.54 6.96 3.83
N VAL A 153 11.98 5.73 3.84
CA VAL A 153 12.51 5.03 5.02
C VAL A 153 14.00 4.69 4.86
N THR A 154 14.70 5.41 4.01
CA THR A 154 16.10 5.14 3.64
C THR A 154 17.00 5.01 4.86
N ALA A 155 16.88 5.93 5.83
CA ALA A 155 17.70 5.90 7.05
C ALA A 155 17.51 4.59 7.84
N ASN A 156 16.28 4.11 7.96
CA ASN A 156 15.99 2.86 8.69
C ASN A 156 16.42 1.63 7.88
N VAL A 157 16.20 1.63 6.54
CA VAL A 157 16.62 0.52 5.67
C VAL A 157 18.15 0.35 5.66
N ARG A 158 18.90 1.43 5.75
CA ARG A 158 20.39 1.38 5.85
C ARG A 158 20.87 0.57 7.05
N THR A 159 20.07 0.41 8.10
CA THR A 159 20.38 -0.40 9.27
C THR A 159 20.15 -1.90 9.05
N ILE A 160 19.40 -2.29 8.01
CA ILE A 160 19.10 -3.71 7.69
C ILE A 160 20.34 -4.35 7.05
N ARG A 161 20.97 -5.26 7.77
CA ARG A 161 22.27 -5.82 7.39
C ARG A 161 22.24 -6.71 6.14
N SER A 162 21.10 -7.31 5.82
CA SER A 162 20.91 -8.13 4.60
C SER A 162 20.71 -7.29 3.32
N ILE A 163 20.55 -5.97 3.43
CA ILE A 163 20.48 -5.06 2.29
C ILE A 163 21.87 -4.45 2.04
N PRO A 164 22.51 -4.69 0.87
CA PRO A 164 23.80 -4.12 0.56
C PRO A 164 23.67 -2.61 0.32
N LEU A 165 24.49 -1.79 1.00
CA LEU A 165 24.54 -0.34 0.75
C LEU A 165 25.35 -0.01 -0.50
N VAL A 166 26.34 -0.85 -0.81
CA VAL A 166 27.21 -0.76 -1.99
C VAL A 166 27.35 -2.15 -2.58
N LEU A 167 27.11 -2.26 -3.87
CA LEU A 167 27.22 -3.52 -4.60
C LEU A 167 28.66 -3.82 -4.99
N PRO A 168 29.02 -5.11 -5.16
CA PRO A 168 30.34 -5.51 -5.61
C PRO A 168 30.66 -4.94 -6.99
N ALA A 169 31.84 -4.37 -7.16
CA ALA A 169 32.30 -3.87 -8.45
C ALA A 169 32.43 -5.01 -9.47
N GLY A 170 32.09 -4.73 -10.73
CA GLY A 170 32.22 -5.71 -11.82
C GLY A 170 31.19 -6.84 -11.83
N ALA A 171 30.15 -6.80 -10.99
CA ALA A 171 29.12 -7.82 -10.93
C ALA A 171 28.01 -7.69 -12.02
N GLY A 172 28.12 -6.70 -12.93
CA GLY A 172 27.22 -6.57 -14.08
C GLY A 172 25.85 -5.97 -13.76
N TRP A 173 25.74 -5.20 -12.67
CA TRP A 173 24.51 -4.46 -12.33
C TRP A 173 24.37 -3.21 -13.23
N PRO A 174 23.10 -2.78 -13.55
CA PRO A 174 22.83 -1.56 -14.30
C PRO A 174 23.19 -0.30 -13.49
N ALA A 175 23.52 0.80 -14.20
CA ALA A 175 23.86 2.08 -13.54
C ALA A 175 22.71 2.63 -12.69
N HIS A 176 21.46 2.40 -13.12
CA HIS A 176 20.25 2.76 -12.37
C HIS A 176 19.25 1.59 -12.41
N PHE A 177 18.73 1.17 -11.25
CA PHE A 177 17.68 0.17 -11.18
C PHE A 177 16.91 0.26 -9.85
N GLU A 178 15.72 -0.30 -9.87
CA GLU A 178 14.85 -0.51 -8.71
C GLU A 178 14.75 -2.00 -8.42
N ILE A 179 14.91 -2.39 -7.15
CA ILE A 179 14.63 -3.76 -6.71
C ILE A 179 13.61 -3.74 -5.58
N ARG A 180 12.56 -4.53 -5.72
CA ARG A 180 11.46 -4.61 -4.76
C ARG A 180 11.54 -5.87 -3.94
N GLY A 181 11.06 -5.76 -2.72
CA GLY A 181 11.05 -6.86 -1.78
C GLY A 181 10.11 -6.63 -0.62
N GLU A 182 10.29 -7.48 0.38
CA GLU A 182 9.57 -7.41 1.65
C GLU A 182 10.57 -7.26 2.79
N VAL A 183 10.37 -6.25 3.65
CA VAL A 183 11.08 -6.13 4.92
C VAL A 183 10.32 -6.94 5.96
N LEU A 184 11.05 -7.79 6.66
CA LEU A 184 10.53 -8.85 7.52
C LEU A 184 11.13 -8.76 8.92
N MET A 185 10.42 -9.28 9.90
CA MET A 185 10.98 -9.60 11.21
C MET A 185 11.10 -11.12 11.33
N PRO A 186 12.33 -11.68 11.35
CA PRO A 186 12.52 -13.12 11.58
C PRO A 186 11.89 -13.59 12.89
N TRP A 187 11.42 -14.83 12.94
CA TRP A 187 10.81 -15.42 14.15
C TRP A 187 11.73 -15.35 15.36
N GLU A 188 13.02 -15.51 15.17
CA GLU A 188 14.03 -15.39 16.23
C GLU A 188 14.01 -13.97 16.86
N SER A 189 14.08 -12.93 16.01
CA SER A 189 14.02 -11.54 16.45
C SER A 189 12.69 -11.21 17.14
N PHE A 190 11.57 -11.66 16.56
CA PHE A 190 10.24 -11.47 17.12
C PHE A 190 10.09 -12.10 18.50
N ASN A 191 10.52 -13.36 18.64
CA ASN A 191 10.44 -14.07 19.90
C ASN A 191 11.38 -13.49 20.97
N ARG A 192 12.58 -13.05 20.57
CA ARG A 192 13.51 -12.34 21.47
C ARG A 192 12.88 -11.06 22.01
N LEU A 193 12.38 -10.21 21.13
CA LEU A 193 11.73 -8.95 21.52
C LEU A 193 10.51 -9.17 22.42
N ASN A 194 9.71 -10.19 22.17
CA ASN A 194 8.57 -10.49 23.02
C ASN A 194 8.98 -11.01 24.41
N ARG A 195 10.10 -11.76 24.53
CA ARG A 195 10.66 -12.11 25.84
C ARG A 195 11.15 -10.89 26.61
N GLU A 196 11.86 -9.96 25.94
CA GLU A 196 12.33 -8.70 26.54
C GLU A 196 11.14 -7.84 27.03
N ARG A 197 10.09 -7.70 26.22
CA ARG A 197 8.88 -6.94 26.58
C ARG A 197 8.10 -7.59 27.74
N ALA A 198 7.98 -8.92 27.72
CA ALA A 198 7.36 -9.64 28.84
C ALA A 198 8.11 -9.44 30.16
N ALA A 199 9.45 -9.45 30.12
CA ALA A 199 10.29 -9.17 31.29
C ALA A 199 10.18 -7.72 31.80
N ALA A 200 9.86 -6.77 30.89
CA ALA A 200 9.62 -5.38 31.20
C ALA A 200 8.12 -5.04 31.49
N GLU A 201 7.25 -6.05 31.56
CA GLU A 201 5.79 -5.91 31.74
C GLU A 201 5.13 -5.02 30.66
N GLU A 202 5.72 -4.95 29.46
CA GLU A 202 5.19 -4.21 28.32
C GLU A 202 4.24 -5.06 27.46
N PRO A 203 3.28 -4.44 26.74
CA PRO A 203 2.42 -5.16 25.78
C PRO A 203 3.24 -5.88 24.72
N LEU A 204 2.93 -7.15 24.46
CA LEU A 204 3.64 -7.95 23.46
C LEU A 204 3.38 -7.46 22.03
N LEU A 205 4.34 -7.65 21.15
CA LEU A 205 4.16 -7.46 19.72
C LEU A 205 3.17 -8.49 19.19
N ALA A 206 2.22 -8.08 18.36
CA ALA A 206 1.09 -8.90 17.93
C ALA A 206 1.48 -9.99 16.92
N ASN A 207 2.28 -9.65 15.93
CA ASN A 207 2.80 -10.55 14.89
C ASN A 207 4.05 -9.97 14.23
N PRO A 208 4.85 -10.79 13.52
CA PRO A 208 6.09 -10.35 12.86
C PRO A 208 5.87 -9.23 11.84
N ARG A 209 4.79 -9.27 11.04
CA ARG A 209 4.47 -8.24 10.04
C ARG A 209 4.28 -6.86 10.67
N ASN A 210 3.40 -6.76 11.68
CA ASN A 210 3.14 -5.49 12.36
C ASN A 210 4.38 -5.00 13.11
N ALA A 211 5.14 -5.92 13.70
CA ALA A 211 6.40 -5.62 14.36
C ALA A 211 7.45 -5.07 13.36
N ALA A 212 7.57 -5.67 12.17
CA ALA A 212 8.44 -5.18 11.11
C ALA A 212 8.01 -3.79 10.63
N SER A 213 6.72 -3.60 10.36
CA SER A 213 6.16 -2.33 9.89
C SER A 213 6.37 -1.21 10.92
N GLY A 214 6.03 -1.44 12.18
CA GLY A 214 6.22 -0.46 13.26
C GLY A 214 7.69 -0.14 13.52
N THR A 215 8.58 -1.12 13.35
CA THR A 215 10.02 -0.93 13.49
C THR A 215 10.60 -0.13 12.32
N LEU A 216 10.24 -0.48 11.08
CA LEU A 216 10.72 0.23 9.89
C LEU A 216 10.24 1.68 9.83
N LYS A 217 9.07 1.97 10.41
CA LYS A 217 8.51 3.32 10.53
C LYS A 217 8.83 4.02 11.86
N SER A 218 9.82 3.53 12.60
CA SER A 218 10.33 4.23 13.79
C SER A 218 11.03 5.53 13.40
N LYS A 219 10.78 6.61 14.14
CA LYS A 219 11.49 7.88 13.95
C LYS A 219 12.96 7.83 14.35
N ASP A 220 13.35 6.83 15.15
CA ASP A 220 14.73 6.59 15.57
C ASP A 220 15.31 5.37 14.83
N PRO A 221 16.26 5.55 13.90
CA PRO A 221 16.89 4.44 13.18
C PRO A 221 17.64 3.44 14.09
N ARG A 222 18.04 3.85 15.31
CA ARG A 222 18.65 2.96 16.30
C ARG A 222 17.69 1.87 16.74
N VAL A 223 16.39 2.16 16.82
CA VAL A 223 15.34 1.18 17.10
C VAL A 223 15.27 0.15 15.97
N ALA A 224 15.34 0.59 14.71
CA ALA A 224 15.36 -0.32 13.56
C ALA A 224 16.61 -1.23 13.58
N SER A 225 17.77 -0.66 13.90
CA SER A 225 19.03 -1.37 14.01
C SER A 225 19.01 -2.47 15.09
N SER A 226 18.46 -2.18 16.28
CA SER A 226 18.45 -3.12 17.42
C SER A 226 17.49 -4.28 17.28
N ARG A 227 16.41 -4.12 16.45
CA ARG A 227 15.33 -5.10 16.38
C ARG A 227 15.54 -6.24 15.39
N GLY A 228 16.62 -6.20 14.59
CA GLY A 228 17.03 -7.32 13.74
C GLY A 228 16.05 -7.59 12.58
N LEU A 229 15.72 -6.55 11.79
CA LEU A 229 14.97 -6.70 10.56
C LEU A 229 15.79 -7.43 9.48
N ASP A 230 15.10 -8.14 8.60
CA ASP A 230 15.63 -8.81 7.41
C ASP A 230 14.86 -8.39 6.16
N ALA A 231 15.35 -8.73 4.97
CA ALA A 231 14.66 -8.46 3.71
C ALA A 231 14.76 -9.65 2.76
N ARG A 232 13.72 -9.82 1.93
CA ARG A 232 13.69 -10.75 0.78
C ARG A 232 13.29 -9.97 -0.46
N LEU A 233 14.15 -9.97 -1.49
CA LEU A 233 13.93 -9.24 -2.73
C LEU A 233 13.33 -10.19 -3.76
N TYR A 234 12.30 -9.72 -4.49
CA TYR A 234 11.51 -10.58 -5.36
C TYR A 234 11.13 -9.94 -6.72
N TYR A 235 11.60 -8.73 -7.03
CA TYR A 235 11.30 -8.12 -8.33
C TYR A 235 12.32 -7.05 -8.72
N LEU A 236 12.96 -7.19 -9.89
CA LEU A 236 13.95 -6.28 -10.43
C LEU A 236 13.36 -5.48 -11.59
N ILE A 237 13.57 -4.16 -11.58
CA ILE A 237 13.06 -3.21 -12.58
C ILE A 237 14.20 -2.28 -12.98
N GLY A 238 14.36 -2.02 -14.26
CA GLY A 238 15.33 -1.05 -14.76
C GLY A 238 15.65 -1.26 -16.23
N GLU A 239 16.31 -0.27 -16.82
CA GLU A 239 16.90 -0.41 -18.15
C GLU A 239 18.23 -1.17 -18.04
N GLY A 240 18.51 -2.04 -19.00
CA GLY A 240 19.75 -2.82 -19.00
C GLY A 240 19.83 -3.91 -17.93
N ILE A 241 18.71 -4.37 -17.38
CA ILE A 241 18.68 -5.57 -16.54
C ILE A 241 19.16 -6.78 -17.34
N PRO A 242 19.92 -7.72 -16.72
CA PRO A 242 20.73 -8.67 -17.50
C PRO A 242 19.95 -9.74 -18.26
N GLY A 243 18.70 -10.04 -17.86
CA GLY A 243 17.94 -11.16 -18.40
C GLY A 243 16.57 -10.79 -18.96
N GLU A 244 16.10 -11.59 -19.91
CA GLU A 244 14.74 -11.54 -20.47
C GLU A 244 13.72 -12.31 -19.60
N SER A 245 14.16 -12.91 -18.50
CA SER A 245 13.33 -13.68 -17.60
C SER A 245 13.40 -13.16 -16.16
N HIS A 246 12.27 -13.26 -15.47
CA HIS A 246 12.15 -12.87 -14.07
C HIS A 246 13.09 -13.67 -13.16
N TYR A 247 13.16 -15.00 -13.36
CA TYR A 247 14.02 -15.90 -12.58
C TYR A 247 15.50 -15.54 -12.74
N ASP A 248 15.97 -15.36 -13.99
CA ASP A 248 17.39 -15.07 -14.24
C ASP A 248 17.78 -13.69 -13.67
N ASN A 249 16.88 -12.70 -13.73
CA ASN A 249 17.09 -11.41 -13.13
C ASN A 249 17.21 -11.47 -11.61
N LEU A 250 16.43 -12.31 -10.93
CA LEU A 250 16.56 -12.52 -9.50
C LEU A 250 17.83 -13.30 -9.15
N MET A 251 18.26 -14.25 -9.99
CA MET A 251 19.55 -14.94 -9.80
C MET A 251 20.72 -13.99 -10.01
N ALA A 252 20.63 -13.07 -10.96
CA ALA A 252 21.63 -12.01 -11.11
C ALA A 252 21.64 -11.08 -9.87
N ALA A 253 20.46 -10.64 -9.40
CA ALA A 253 20.37 -9.84 -8.18
C ALA A 253 21.00 -10.57 -6.97
N LYS A 254 20.79 -11.89 -6.86
CA LYS A 254 21.44 -12.72 -5.83
C LYS A 254 22.98 -12.68 -5.95
N SER A 255 23.54 -12.71 -7.18
CA SER A 255 24.97 -12.59 -7.40
C SER A 255 25.52 -11.22 -7.06
N TRP A 256 24.70 -10.16 -7.08
CA TRP A 256 25.05 -8.80 -6.67
C TRP A 256 25.04 -8.62 -5.15
N GLY A 257 24.62 -9.64 -4.39
CA GLY A 257 24.60 -9.64 -2.93
C GLY A 257 23.23 -9.43 -2.31
N PHE A 258 22.16 -9.41 -3.09
CA PHE A 258 20.80 -9.35 -2.55
C PHE A 258 20.33 -10.71 -2.03
N LYS A 259 19.55 -10.67 -0.95
CA LYS A 259 18.92 -11.85 -0.38
C LYS A 259 17.62 -12.12 -1.11
N VAL A 260 17.66 -13.07 -2.03
CA VAL A 260 16.51 -13.57 -2.80
C VAL A 260 16.02 -14.87 -2.17
N GLY A 261 14.71 -15.17 -2.25
CA GLY A 261 14.14 -16.39 -1.70
C GLY A 261 14.78 -17.65 -2.30
N GLY A 262 15.24 -18.56 -1.44
CA GLY A 262 15.81 -19.83 -1.87
C GLY A 262 14.77 -20.87 -2.31
N GLU A 263 13.52 -20.59 -1.99
CA GLU A 263 12.34 -21.43 -2.22
C GLU A 263 11.78 -21.31 -3.65
N MET A 264 12.32 -20.38 -4.42
CA MET A 264 11.87 -20.06 -5.78
C MET A 264 12.09 -21.23 -6.74
N GLN A 265 11.07 -21.56 -7.54
CA GLN A 265 11.10 -22.66 -8.52
C GLN A 265 10.46 -22.26 -9.83
N LEU A 266 11.09 -22.62 -10.96
CA LEU A 266 10.50 -22.56 -12.29
C LEU A 266 9.75 -23.84 -12.59
N VAL A 267 8.52 -23.70 -13.11
CA VAL A 267 7.65 -24.83 -13.48
C VAL A 267 7.08 -24.64 -14.88
N ASP A 268 6.79 -25.74 -15.54
CA ASP A 268 6.34 -25.79 -16.93
C ASP A 268 4.85 -26.18 -17.06
N SER A 269 4.24 -26.68 -15.98
CA SER A 269 2.86 -27.19 -15.99
C SER A 269 2.04 -26.72 -14.79
N LEU A 270 0.71 -26.88 -14.91
CA LEU A 270 -0.22 -26.60 -13.82
C LEU A 270 -0.07 -27.62 -12.68
N GLU A 271 0.23 -28.85 -13.02
CA GLU A 271 0.47 -29.93 -12.06
C GLU A 271 1.67 -29.63 -11.16
N GLU A 272 2.78 -29.17 -11.73
CA GLU A 272 3.96 -28.75 -10.97
C GLU A 272 3.68 -27.54 -10.05
N ILE A 273 2.77 -26.64 -10.47
CA ILE A 273 2.30 -25.55 -9.58
C ILE A 273 1.59 -26.15 -8.36
N TYR A 274 0.73 -27.15 -8.57
CA TYR A 274 0.01 -27.80 -7.46
C TYR A 274 0.95 -28.56 -6.54
N GLU A 275 1.97 -29.24 -7.06
CA GLU A 275 3.01 -29.90 -6.27
C GLU A 275 3.80 -28.89 -5.42
N TYR A 276 4.12 -27.72 -5.99
CA TYR A 276 4.78 -26.64 -5.26
C TYR A 276 3.88 -26.11 -4.14
N ILE A 277 2.58 -25.92 -4.39
CA ILE A 277 1.60 -25.49 -3.38
C ILE A 277 1.53 -26.49 -2.23
N ASP A 278 1.38 -27.78 -2.54
CA ASP A 278 1.23 -28.83 -1.52
C ASP A 278 2.47 -28.94 -0.65
N ARG A 279 3.66 -28.93 -1.27
CA ARG A 279 4.92 -28.96 -0.54
C ARG A 279 5.03 -27.79 0.42
N TRP A 280 4.77 -26.57 -0.04
CA TRP A 280 4.97 -25.39 0.78
C TRP A 280 3.84 -25.10 1.76
N ASP A 281 2.69 -25.72 1.64
CA ASP A 281 1.67 -25.64 2.70
C ASP A 281 2.18 -26.25 4.02
N GLU A 282 3.02 -27.28 3.94
CA GLU A 282 3.66 -27.91 5.09
C GLU A 282 5.02 -27.28 5.45
N GLU A 283 5.94 -27.19 4.47
CA GLU A 283 7.33 -26.80 4.70
C GLU A 283 7.49 -25.34 5.10
N ARG A 284 6.56 -24.44 4.72
CA ARG A 284 6.61 -23.02 5.12
C ARG A 284 6.66 -22.78 6.63
N LYS A 285 6.15 -23.72 7.43
CA LYS A 285 6.16 -23.66 8.89
C LYS A 285 7.58 -23.70 9.47
N THR A 286 8.54 -24.19 8.70
CA THR A 286 9.95 -24.28 9.08
C THR A 286 10.77 -23.07 8.65
N LEU A 287 10.19 -22.17 7.87
CA LEU A 287 10.90 -20.98 7.40
C LEU A 287 11.21 -20.02 8.56
N PRO A 288 12.36 -19.34 8.53
CA PRO A 288 12.75 -18.40 9.57
C PRO A 288 11.92 -17.12 9.59
N VAL A 289 11.05 -16.92 8.62
CA VAL A 289 10.21 -15.73 8.42
C VAL A 289 8.76 -16.13 8.15
N ALA A 290 7.82 -15.23 8.45
CA ALA A 290 6.41 -15.44 8.19
C ALA A 290 6.09 -15.38 6.69
N THR A 291 5.21 -16.27 6.23
CA THR A 291 4.71 -16.34 4.86
C THR A 291 3.20 -16.59 4.88
N ASP A 292 2.46 -15.95 3.96
CA ASP A 292 0.99 -16.00 3.90
C ASP A 292 0.46 -16.67 2.63
N GLY A 293 1.35 -17.19 1.78
CA GLY A 293 0.96 -17.81 0.52
C GLY A 293 2.13 -18.04 -0.43
N ILE A 294 1.78 -18.12 -1.69
CA ILE A 294 2.67 -18.30 -2.82
C ILE A 294 2.36 -17.23 -3.85
N VAL A 295 3.36 -16.76 -4.57
CA VAL A 295 3.21 -15.89 -5.73
C VAL A 295 3.58 -16.64 -6.99
N LEU A 296 2.68 -16.64 -7.95
CA LEU A 296 2.87 -17.23 -9.28
C LEU A 296 3.08 -16.11 -10.28
N LYS A 297 4.18 -16.13 -11.03
CA LYS A 297 4.53 -15.12 -12.02
C LYS A 297 4.90 -15.76 -13.34
N VAL A 298 4.39 -15.24 -14.45
CA VAL A 298 4.89 -15.62 -15.78
C VAL A 298 6.37 -15.23 -15.87
N ASN A 299 7.24 -16.16 -16.23
CA ASN A 299 8.68 -15.96 -16.14
C ASN A 299 9.24 -14.99 -17.20
N SER A 300 8.76 -15.07 -18.45
CA SER A 300 9.24 -14.21 -19.54
C SER A 300 8.76 -12.76 -19.39
N LEU A 301 9.68 -11.80 -19.36
CA LEU A 301 9.35 -10.37 -19.28
C LEU A 301 8.61 -9.88 -20.53
N ALA A 302 8.91 -10.43 -21.71
CA ALA A 302 8.18 -10.13 -22.93
C ALA A 302 6.70 -10.57 -22.83
N GLN A 303 6.45 -11.76 -22.30
CA GLN A 303 5.10 -12.28 -22.08
C GLN A 303 4.38 -11.48 -20.97
N GLN A 304 5.07 -11.06 -19.90
CA GLN A 304 4.50 -10.16 -18.89
C GLN A 304 4.01 -8.84 -19.51
N ARG A 305 4.83 -8.24 -20.39
CA ARG A 305 4.45 -7.01 -21.12
C ARG A 305 3.24 -7.24 -22.04
N SER A 306 3.20 -8.38 -22.74
CA SER A 306 2.08 -8.76 -23.61
C SER A 306 0.76 -8.93 -22.85
N LEU A 307 0.78 -9.62 -21.71
CA LEU A 307 -0.39 -9.84 -20.85
C LEU A 307 -0.87 -8.53 -20.20
N GLY A 308 0.05 -7.64 -19.86
CA GLY A 308 -0.24 -6.31 -19.33
C GLY A 308 -0.79 -6.31 -17.91
N LEU A 309 -1.43 -5.19 -17.57
CA LEU A 309 -1.93 -4.87 -16.23
C LEU A 309 -3.45 -4.62 -16.27
N THR A 310 -4.10 -4.75 -15.13
CA THR A 310 -5.42 -4.15 -14.85
C THR A 310 -5.21 -2.86 -14.05
N ALA A 311 -6.27 -2.13 -13.75
CA ALA A 311 -6.20 -0.94 -12.89
C ALA A 311 -5.66 -1.24 -11.46
N LYS A 312 -5.72 -2.49 -11.01
CA LYS A 312 -5.38 -2.87 -9.62
C LYS A 312 -4.27 -3.90 -9.51
N SER A 313 -4.06 -4.73 -10.53
CA SER A 313 -3.14 -5.88 -10.46
C SER A 313 -2.57 -6.26 -11.82
N PRO A 314 -1.38 -6.89 -11.88
CA PRO A 314 -0.85 -7.48 -13.11
C PRO A 314 -1.70 -8.68 -13.54
N ARG A 315 -1.80 -8.90 -14.86
CA ARG A 315 -2.47 -10.09 -15.44
C ARG A 315 -1.58 -11.31 -15.47
N TRP A 316 -0.27 -11.10 -15.37
CA TRP A 316 0.79 -12.12 -15.46
C TRP A 316 1.23 -12.65 -14.10
N ALA A 317 0.64 -12.15 -13.00
CA ALA A 317 0.96 -12.63 -11.65
C ALA A 317 -0.30 -12.73 -10.79
N ILE A 318 -0.28 -13.70 -9.86
CA ILE A 318 -1.34 -13.92 -8.90
C ILE A 318 -0.76 -14.41 -7.57
N ALA A 319 -1.43 -14.13 -6.47
CA ALA A 319 -1.11 -14.67 -5.17
C ALA A 319 -2.08 -15.81 -4.81
N TYR A 320 -1.54 -16.98 -4.53
CA TYR A 320 -2.29 -18.07 -3.88
C TYR A 320 -2.11 -17.95 -2.38
N LYS A 321 -3.19 -17.84 -1.64
CA LYS A 321 -3.17 -17.81 -0.18
C LYS A 321 -3.51 -19.18 0.37
N PHE A 322 -2.67 -19.66 1.30
CA PHE A 322 -2.96 -20.88 2.02
C PHE A 322 -4.29 -20.76 2.78
N GLN A 323 -4.92 -21.89 3.07
CA GLN A 323 -6.13 -21.88 3.87
C GLN A 323 -5.86 -21.19 5.20
N ALA A 324 -6.75 -20.28 5.55
CA ALA A 324 -6.66 -19.58 6.82
C ALA A 324 -6.83 -20.59 7.96
N GLU A 325 -6.00 -20.46 8.98
CA GLU A 325 -6.18 -21.21 10.22
C GLU A 325 -7.60 -20.97 10.76
N GLU A 326 -8.28 -22.05 11.12
CA GLU A 326 -9.61 -22.02 11.71
C GLU A 326 -9.52 -22.39 13.20
N GLN A 327 -10.24 -21.63 14.03
CA GLN A 327 -10.36 -21.92 15.45
C GLN A 327 -11.81 -21.86 15.88
N GLU A 328 -12.14 -22.65 16.92
CA GLU A 328 -13.45 -22.62 17.54
C GLU A 328 -13.41 -21.83 18.85
N THR A 329 -14.45 -21.03 19.08
CA THR A 329 -14.58 -20.23 20.30
C THR A 329 -16.06 -19.97 20.62
N ILE A 330 -16.35 -19.49 21.84
CA ILE A 330 -17.72 -19.26 22.29
C ILE A 330 -18.12 -17.80 22.06
N LEU A 331 -19.27 -17.59 21.41
CA LEU A 331 -19.90 -16.28 21.25
C LEU A 331 -20.50 -15.82 22.59
N ARG A 332 -19.98 -14.71 23.14
CA ARG A 332 -20.45 -14.17 24.42
C ARG A 332 -21.51 -13.08 24.26
N GLU A 333 -21.29 -12.19 23.30
CA GLU A 333 -22.12 -11.02 23.09
C GLU A 333 -22.06 -10.56 21.64
N VAL A 334 -23.09 -9.87 21.15
CA VAL A 334 -23.04 -9.13 19.89
C VAL A 334 -23.27 -7.66 20.18
N THR A 335 -22.28 -6.83 19.83
CA THR A 335 -22.35 -5.38 19.90
C THR A 335 -22.54 -4.78 18.50
N PHE A 336 -23.06 -3.56 18.44
CA PHE A 336 -23.36 -2.89 17.18
C PHE A 336 -22.60 -1.57 17.09
N GLN A 337 -21.85 -1.39 16.02
CA GLN A 337 -21.02 -0.20 15.77
C GLN A 337 -21.60 0.62 14.62
N VAL A 338 -21.67 1.93 14.80
CA VAL A 338 -22.16 2.87 13.78
C VAL A 338 -20.96 3.45 13.05
N GLY A 339 -20.90 3.22 11.74
CA GLY A 339 -19.87 3.79 10.89
C GLY A 339 -20.19 5.23 10.43
N ARG A 340 -19.24 5.86 9.78
CA ARG A 340 -19.30 7.24 9.24
C ARG A 340 -20.51 7.49 8.33
N THR A 341 -20.95 6.48 7.57
CA THR A 341 -22.11 6.55 6.66
C THR A 341 -23.42 6.24 7.34
N GLY A 342 -23.41 6.00 8.66
CA GLY A 342 -24.57 5.52 9.41
C GLY A 342 -24.78 4.01 9.35
N ALA A 343 -24.01 3.26 8.56
CA ALA A 343 -24.11 1.80 8.51
C ALA A 343 -23.83 1.21 9.88
N VAL A 344 -24.74 0.33 10.35
CA VAL A 344 -24.66 -0.35 11.63
C VAL A 344 -24.09 -1.74 11.38
N THR A 345 -22.89 -1.98 11.89
CA THR A 345 -22.16 -3.24 11.73
C THR A 345 -22.22 -4.06 13.04
N PRO A 346 -22.74 -5.28 13.01
CA PRO A 346 -22.71 -6.17 14.16
C PRO A 346 -21.33 -6.77 14.35
N VAL A 347 -20.87 -6.83 15.60
CA VAL A 347 -19.56 -7.35 15.99
C VAL A 347 -19.76 -8.42 17.07
N ALA A 348 -19.32 -9.63 16.80
CA ALA A 348 -19.27 -10.71 17.76
C ALA A 348 -18.14 -10.47 18.76
N ASN A 349 -18.44 -10.48 20.05
CA ASN A 349 -17.50 -10.56 21.15
C ASN A 349 -17.44 -12.02 21.63
N MET A 350 -16.24 -12.60 21.60
CA MET A 350 -16.01 -14.02 21.79
C MET A 350 -15.04 -14.28 22.93
N GLU A 351 -15.00 -15.49 23.43
CA GLU A 351 -13.88 -15.91 24.26
C GLU A 351 -12.55 -15.74 23.50
N PRO A 352 -11.50 -15.29 24.19
CA PRO A 352 -10.20 -15.12 23.55
C PRO A 352 -9.68 -16.43 22.98
N VAL A 353 -9.34 -16.46 21.70
CA VAL A 353 -8.79 -17.64 21.02
C VAL A 353 -7.51 -17.26 20.27
N PRO A 354 -6.43 -18.07 20.36
CA PRO A 354 -5.23 -17.86 19.57
C PRO A 354 -5.55 -18.20 18.11
N LEU A 355 -5.21 -17.30 17.19
CA LEU A 355 -5.48 -17.48 15.77
C LEU A 355 -4.42 -16.72 14.97
N SER A 356 -3.65 -17.44 14.15
CA SER A 356 -2.57 -16.91 13.32
C SER A 356 -1.67 -15.91 14.07
N GLY A 357 -1.10 -16.39 15.19
CA GLY A 357 -0.12 -15.64 16.01
C GLY A 357 -0.67 -14.49 16.85
N THR A 358 -1.99 -14.26 16.89
CA THR A 358 -2.60 -13.24 17.78
C THR A 358 -3.79 -13.80 18.52
N THR A 359 -4.18 -13.14 19.63
CA THR A 359 -5.39 -13.48 20.37
C THR A 359 -6.58 -12.70 19.79
N VAL A 360 -7.53 -13.42 19.20
CA VAL A 360 -8.78 -12.86 18.66
C VAL A 360 -9.85 -12.90 19.73
N ARG A 361 -10.56 -11.78 19.89
CA ARG A 361 -11.67 -11.60 20.83
C ARG A 361 -12.93 -11.08 20.16
N ARG A 362 -12.80 -10.49 18.97
CA ARG A 362 -13.90 -9.88 18.21
C ARG A 362 -13.84 -10.28 16.75
N ALA A 363 -14.99 -10.48 16.13
CA ALA A 363 -15.12 -10.76 14.70
C ALA A 363 -16.32 -10.03 14.11
N THR A 364 -16.22 -9.65 12.82
CA THR A 364 -17.36 -9.04 12.14
C THR A 364 -18.45 -10.07 11.83
N LEU A 365 -19.71 -9.62 11.92
CA LEU A 365 -20.91 -10.37 11.52
C LEU A 365 -21.58 -9.75 10.28
N ASN A 366 -20.87 -8.87 9.57
CA ASN A 366 -21.29 -8.21 8.34
C ASN A 366 -22.60 -7.40 8.46
N ASN A 367 -23.77 -8.06 8.52
CA ASN A 367 -25.09 -7.44 8.53
C ASN A 367 -26.17 -8.34 9.17
N ALA A 368 -27.42 -7.89 9.19
CA ALA A 368 -28.54 -8.61 9.76
C ALA A 368 -28.86 -9.94 9.04
N ASP A 369 -28.69 -9.99 7.71
CA ASP A 369 -28.95 -11.19 6.93
C ASP A 369 -27.96 -12.30 7.28
N PHE A 370 -26.69 -11.94 7.44
CA PHE A 370 -25.63 -12.88 7.85
C PHE A 370 -25.90 -13.50 9.22
N ILE A 371 -26.37 -12.72 10.20
CA ILE A 371 -26.76 -13.23 11.53
C ILE A 371 -27.89 -14.24 11.39
N ARG A 372 -28.91 -13.94 10.58
CA ARG A 372 -30.08 -14.79 10.37
C ARG A 372 -29.72 -16.07 9.61
N GLU A 373 -28.91 -15.97 8.54
CA GLU A 373 -28.46 -17.12 7.75
C GLU A 373 -27.60 -18.10 8.55
N MET A 374 -26.80 -17.58 9.48
CA MET A 374 -25.98 -18.37 10.39
C MET A 374 -26.81 -18.98 11.54
N ASP A 375 -28.07 -18.56 11.72
CA ASP A 375 -28.90 -18.93 12.89
C ASP A 375 -28.11 -18.77 14.20
N LEU A 376 -27.53 -17.60 14.41
CA LEU A 376 -26.56 -17.34 15.46
C LEU A 376 -27.24 -17.16 16.82
N HIS A 377 -26.80 -17.88 17.85
CA HIS A 377 -27.29 -17.79 19.24
C HIS A 377 -26.16 -17.36 20.19
N LEU A 378 -26.49 -16.65 21.24
CA LEU A 378 -25.54 -16.41 22.33
C LEU A 378 -25.14 -17.73 22.98
N GLY A 379 -23.87 -17.90 23.25
CA GLY A 379 -23.33 -19.17 23.78
C GLY A 379 -23.00 -20.21 22.70
N ASP A 380 -23.27 -19.93 21.42
CA ASP A 380 -22.84 -20.83 20.34
C ASP A 380 -21.31 -20.98 20.29
N THR A 381 -20.87 -22.19 19.96
CA THR A 381 -19.50 -22.43 19.52
C THR A 381 -19.41 -22.03 18.04
N VAL A 382 -18.62 -21.00 17.74
CA VAL A 382 -18.46 -20.43 16.41
C VAL A 382 -17.08 -20.73 15.85
N ARG A 383 -17.01 -20.96 14.52
CA ARG A 383 -15.76 -21.14 13.79
C ARG A 383 -15.29 -19.80 13.26
N VAL A 384 -14.03 -19.45 13.57
CA VAL A 384 -13.44 -18.14 13.29
C VAL A 384 -12.20 -18.31 12.45
N ILE A 385 -12.06 -17.49 11.44
CA ILE A 385 -10.83 -17.32 10.65
C ILE A 385 -10.42 -15.85 10.60
N LYS A 386 -9.18 -15.57 10.20
CA LYS A 386 -8.79 -14.24 9.77
C LYS A 386 -8.93 -14.10 8.25
N GLY A 387 -9.93 -13.36 7.79
CA GLY A 387 -10.08 -13.02 6.39
C GLY A 387 -8.91 -12.15 5.91
N GLY A 388 -8.18 -12.64 4.89
CA GLY A 388 -6.98 -11.97 4.41
C GLY A 388 -5.88 -11.86 5.48
N GLU A 389 -5.88 -12.75 6.48
CA GLU A 389 -4.95 -12.83 7.62
C GLU A 389 -4.99 -11.64 8.59
N ILE A 390 -5.92 -10.71 8.40
CA ILE A 390 -6.01 -9.48 9.20
C ILE A 390 -7.32 -9.40 9.96
N ILE A 391 -8.47 -9.54 9.28
CA ILE A 391 -9.79 -9.26 9.84
C ILE A 391 -10.46 -10.55 10.30
N PRO A 392 -10.71 -10.74 11.63
CA PRO A 392 -11.45 -11.89 12.12
C PRO A 392 -12.90 -11.87 11.61
N LYS A 393 -13.36 -13.02 11.13
CA LYS A 393 -14.75 -13.24 10.74
C LYS A 393 -15.23 -14.61 11.15
N ILE A 394 -16.50 -14.71 11.50
CA ILE A 394 -17.17 -15.99 11.75
C ILE A 394 -17.51 -16.61 10.40
N ILE A 395 -17.27 -17.91 10.24
CA ILE A 395 -17.55 -18.68 9.02
C ILE A 395 -18.58 -19.79 9.23
N GLY A 396 -18.95 -20.08 10.47
CA GLY A 396 -19.93 -21.11 10.77
C GLY A 396 -20.21 -21.23 12.26
N VAL A 397 -21.25 -22.00 12.55
CA VAL A 397 -21.70 -22.33 13.90
C VAL A 397 -21.69 -23.86 14.07
N ARG A 398 -21.22 -24.35 15.19
CA ARG A 398 -21.27 -25.75 15.58
C ARG A 398 -22.63 -26.04 16.25
N THR A 399 -23.67 -26.18 15.43
CA THR A 399 -25.03 -26.45 15.91
C THR A 399 -25.16 -27.78 16.64
N ASP A 400 -24.27 -28.72 16.34
CA ASP A 400 -24.13 -30.01 17.01
C ASP A 400 -23.66 -29.90 18.47
N LEU A 401 -23.03 -28.78 18.85
CA LEU A 401 -22.58 -28.48 20.21
C LEU A 401 -23.58 -27.64 21.01
N ARG A 402 -24.75 -27.31 20.47
CA ARG A 402 -25.80 -26.59 21.19
C ARG A 402 -26.37 -27.46 22.33
N GLY A 403 -26.61 -26.80 23.45
CA GLY A 403 -27.10 -27.47 24.65
C GLY A 403 -27.76 -26.50 25.62
N PRO A 404 -27.93 -26.86 26.91
CA PRO A 404 -28.62 -26.02 27.90
C PRO A 404 -28.02 -24.61 28.11
N HIS A 405 -26.79 -24.41 27.67
CA HIS A 405 -26.08 -23.12 27.77
C HIS A 405 -26.24 -22.22 26.52
N THR A 406 -26.87 -22.73 25.46
CA THR A 406 -27.19 -21.94 24.28
C THR A 406 -28.33 -21.00 24.58
N GLY A 407 -28.11 -19.70 24.42
CA GLY A 407 -29.08 -18.66 24.71
C GLY A 407 -30.07 -18.41 23.54
N ALA A 408 -30.74 -17.28 23.59
CA ALA A 408 -31.68 -16.87 22.56
C ALA A 408 -30.97 -16.55 21.22
N PRO A 409 -31.69 -16.65 20.08
CA PRO A 409 -31.21 -16.19 18.80
C PRO A 409 -30.77 -14.72 18.86
N VAL A 410 -29.66 -14.41 18.25
CA VAL A 410 -29.17 -13.02 18.12
C VAL A 410 -30.10 -12.24 17.20
N GLN A 411 -30.70 -11.18 17.71
CA GLN A 411 -31.56 -10.29 16.95
C GLN A 411 -30.81 -9.01 16.60
N PHE A 412 -30.96 -8.54 15.36
CA PHE A 412 -30.43 -7.24 14.97
C PHE A 412 -31.25 -6.12 15.64
N ILE A 413 -30.58 -5.08 16.09
CA ILE A 413 -31.22 -3.96 16.80
C ILE A 413 -32.10 -3.13 15.85
N THR A 414 -33.13 -2.49 16.41
CA THR A 414 -34.08 -1.63 15.65
C THR A 414 -33.81 -0.14 15.88
N ARG A 415 -32.99 0.19 16.87
CA ARG A 415 -32.60 1.58 17.21
C ARG A 415 -31.09 1.72 17.23
N CYS A 416 -30.62 2.90 16.83
CA CYS A 416 -29.21 3.25 16.87
C CYS A 416 -28.67 3.17 18.29
N PRO A 417 -27.57 2.45 18.57
CA PRO A 417 -27.02 2.32 19.92
C PRO A 417 -26.41 3.62 20.44
N GLU A 418 -26.13 4.57 19.55
CA GLU A 418 -25.46 5.83 19.89
C GLU A 418 -26.44 7.00 20.10
N CYS A 419 -27.45 7.14 19.22
CA CYS A 419 -28.36 8.28 19.23
C CYS A 419 -29.84 7.90 19.43
N GLY A 420 -30.19 6.61 19.56
CA GLY A 420 -31.54 6.13 19.79
C GLY A 420 -32.50 6.23 18.60
N SER A 421 -32.11 6.81 17.47
CA SER A 421 -32.95 6.95 16.28
C SER A 421 -33.35 5.60 15.71
N PRO A 422 -34.59 5.43 15.19
CA PRO A 422 -34.99 4.24 14.48
C PRO A 422 -34.04 3.95 13.30
N LEU A 423 -33.60 2.71 13.16
CA LEU A 423 -32.76 2.27 12.06
C LEU A 423 -33.61 2.04 10.81
N VAL A 424 -33.01 2.29 9.64
CA VAL A 424 -33.64 2.09 8.35
C VAL A 424 -32.83 1.13 7.49
N ARG A 425 -33.50 0.35 6.66
CA ARG A 425 -32.87 -0.46 5.62
C ARG A 425 -33.44 -0.03 4.27
N PHE A 426 -32.54 0.32 3.36
CA PHE A 426 -32.95 0.69 2.00
C PHE A 426 -33.18 -0.56 1.16
N GLU A 427 -34.12 -0.48 0.23
CA GLU A 427 -34.41 -1.57 -0.70
C GLU A 427 -33.18 -1.89 -1.56
N GLY A 428 -32.85 -3.17 -1.68
CA GLY A 428 -31.67 -3.64 -2.41
C GLY A 428 -30.36 -3.52 -1.64
N GLU A 429 -30.32 -2.96 -0.42
CA GLU A 429 -29.11 -2.89 0.40
C GLU A 429 -29.12 -3.93 1.53
N ALA A 430 -27.97 -4.58 1.74
CA ALA A 430 -27.77 -5.54 2.83
C ALA A 430 -27.54 -4.86 4.18
N ALA A 431 -27.09 -3.62 4.20
CA ALA A 431 -26.78 -2.88 5.41
C ALA A 431 -28.02 -2.17 5.98
N THR A 432 -28.03 -2.04 7.32
CA THR A 432 -29.01 -1.25 8.07
C THR A 432 -28.33 0.04 8.54
N TYR A 433 -29.04 1.17 8.50
CA TYR A 433 -28.45 2.48 8.72
C TYR A 433 -29.14 3.29 9.82
N CYS A 434 -28.35 4.08 10.54
CA CYS A 434 -28.86 5.19 11.33
C CYS A 434 -29.04 6.41 10.41
N PRO A 435 -30.30 6.90 10.23
CA PRO A 435 -30.58 8.03 9.32
C PRO A 435 -30.19 9.39 9.90
N ASN A 436 -29.90 9.46 11.21
CA ASN A 436 -29.59 10.71 11.92
C ASN A 436 -28.14 11.17 11.66
N SER A 437 -27.85 11.54 10.42
CA SER A 437 -26.50 11.96 10.07
C SER A 437 -26.07 13.28 10.73
N ALA A 438 -27.01 14.15 11.11
CA ALA A 438 -26.72 15.45 11.69
C ALA A 438 -26.30 15.41 13.16
N LEU A 439 -26.82 14.43 13.94
CA LEU A 439 -26.66 14.43 15.40
C LEU A 439 -26.03 13.12 15.93
N CYS A 440 -25.82 12.12 15.12
CA CYS A 440 -25.23 10.86 15.57
C CYS A 440 -23.70 11.00 15.73
N PRO A 441 -23.14 10.92 16.96
CA PRO A 441 -21.73 11.23 17.21
C PRO A 441 -20.72 10.44 16.36
N PRO A 442 -20.84 9.10 16.17
CA PRO A 442 -19.92 8.37 15.31
C PRO A 442 -19.95 8.81 13.85
N GLN A 443 -21.13 9.23 13.34
CA GLN A 443 -21.24 9.72 11.98
C GLN A 443 -20.55 11.07 11.82
N ILE A 444 -20.67 11.96 12.80
CA ILE A 444 -20.03 13.28 12.77
C ILE A 444 -18.51 13.11 12.89
N LYS A 445 -18.04 12.40 13.91
CA LYS A 445 -16.60 12.14 14.10
C LYS A 445 -15.98 11.47 12.87
N GLY A 446 -16.64 10.45 12.32
CA GLY A 446 -16.16 9.75 11.14
C GLY A 446 -16.14 10.61 9.87
N ARG A 447 -17.04 11.61 9.72
CA ARG A 447 -16.96 12.61 8.65
C ARG A 447 -15.77 13.55 8.83
N ILE A 448 -15.50 13.97 10.07
CA ILE A 448 -14.32 14.80 10.38
C ILE A 448 -13.04 14.02 10.08
N GLU A 449 -12.94 12.74 10.50
CA GLU A 449 -11.81 11.86 10.20
C GLU A 449 -11.61 11.66 8.69
N HIS A 450 -12.70 11.48 7.92
CA HIS A 450 -12.63 11.42 6.47
C HIS A 450 -12.11 12.72 5.88
N PHE A 451 -12.67 13.87 6.32
CA PHE A 451 -12.30 15.19 5.83
C PHE A 451 -10.81 15.49 6.02
N ILE A 452 -10.26 15.17 7.19
CA ILE A 452 -8.84 15.42 7.50
C ILE A 452 -7.88 14.42 6.85
N SER A 453 -8.37 13.31 6.28
CA SER A 453 -7.55 12.23 5.76
C SER A 453 -6.59 12.67 4.65
N ARG A 454 -5.49 11.89 4.43
CA ARG A 454 -4.46 12.17 3.42
C ARG A 454 -5.00 12.41 2.01
N LYS A 455 -6.02 11.65 1.61
CA LYS A 455 -6.64 11.77 0.27
C LYS A 455 -7.62 12.93 0.16
N ALA A 456 -8.12 13.42 1.27
CA ALA A 456 -9.02 14.57 1.38
C ALA A 456 -8.22 15.84 1.66
N MET A 457 -8.43 16.50 2.80
CA MET A 457 -7.78 17.77 3.12
C MET A 457 -6.34 17.64 3.62
N ASN A 458 -5.88 16.43 3.95
CA ASN A 458 -4.51 16.12 4.40
C ASN A 458 -4.04 17.00 5.57
N ILE A 459 -4.84 17.05 6.63
CA ILE A 459 -4.50 17.84 7.81
C ILE A 459 -3.62 17.01 8.75
N ASP A 460 -2.33 17.29 8.75
CA ASP A 460 -1.37 16.61 9.60
C ASP A 460 -1.59 16.90 11.09
N SER A 461 -1.18 15.94 11.92
CA SER A 461 -1.27 16.01 13.39
C SER A 461 -2.69 15.99 13.96
N LEU A 462 -3.71 15.73 13.15
CA LEU A 462 -5.10 15.54 13.54
C LEU A 462 -5.51 14.09 13.25
N GLY A 463 -5.54 13.24 14.27
CA GLY A 463 -5.95 11.85 14.18
C GLY A 463 -7.27 11.58 14.92
N PRO A 464 -7.79 10.33 14.86
CA PRO A 464 -9.07 9.97 15.52
C PRO A 464 -9.12 10.29 17.01
N GLU A 465 -8.02 10.08 17.75
CA GLU A 465 -7.94 10.40 19.19
C GLU A 465 -8.06 11.90 19.43
N THR A 466 -7.42 12.74 18.61
CA THR A 466 -7.51 14.19 18.72
C THR A 466 -8.91 14.68 18.32
N VAL A 467 -9.54 14.09 17.30
CA VAL A 467 -10.92 14.39 16.93
C VAL A 467 -11.86 14.07 18.07
N ASP A 468 -11.67 12.95 18.75
CA ASP A 468 -12.48 12.56 19.91
C ASP A 468 -12.30 13.54 21.09
N ASP A 469 -11.06 13.92 21.43
CA ASP A 469 -10.76 14.91 22.48
C ASP A 469 -11.42 16.27 22.17
N LEU A 470 -11.27 16.78 20.95
CA LEU A 470 -11.87 18.05 20.54
C LEU A 470 -13.40 18.01 20.57
N TRP A 471 -13.99 16.90 20.17
CA TRP A 471 -15.43 16.65 20.25
C TRP A 471 -15.92 16.65 21.70
N GLN A 472 -15.27 15.88 22.58
CA GLN A 472 -15.64 15.80 24.02
C GLN A 472 -15.53 17.16 24.71
N ARG A 473 -14.58 17.99 24.31
CA ARG A 473 -14.40 19.36 24.80
C ARG A 473 -15.37 20.37 24.18
N GLY A 474 -16.22 19.94 23.25
CA GLY A 474 -17.18 20.81 22.57
C GLY A 474 -16.53 21.86 21.65
N LEU A 475 -15.30 21.63 21.18
CA LEU A 475 -14.57 22.54 20.31
C LEU A 475 -14.90 22.34 18.82
N ILE A 476 -15.37 21.14 18.45
CA ILE A 476 -15.77 20.81 17.08
C ILE A 476 -17.09 20.04 17.09
N HIS A 477 -18.00 20.40 16.17
CA HIS A 477 -19.29 19.73 15.94
C HIS A 477 -19.46 19.33 14.46
N ASP A 478 -18.71 19.96 13.56
CA ASP A 478 -18.60 19.61 12.14
C ASP A 478 -17.20 19.96 11.60
N VAL A 479 -17.00 19.72 10.29
CA VAL A 479 -15.70 19.95 9.66
C VAL A 479 -15.33 21.42 9.50
N ALA A 480 -16.32 22.35 9.52
CA ALA A 480 -16.04 23.78 9.39
C ALA A 480 -15.47 24.36 10.68
N ASP A 481 -15.84 23.81 11.85
CA ASP A 481 -15.31 24.24 13.15
C ASP A 481 -13.79 24.08 13.26
N LEU A 482 -13.21 23.17 12.46
CA LEU A 482 -11.74 23.00 12.41
C LEU A 482 -11.01 24.30 12.05
N TYR A 483 -11.62 25.14 11.21
CA TYR A 483 -11.04 26.40 10.72
C TYR A 483 -11.19 27.56 11.71
N ASP A 484 -12.00 27.38 12.76
CA ASP A 484 -12.19 28.33 13.86
C ASP A 484 -11.31 28.03 15.07
N LEU A 485 -10.58 26.91 15.07
CA LEU A 485 -9.71 26.49 16.16
C LEU A 485 -8.52 27.44 16.31
N ARG A 486 -8.18 27.73 17.58
CA ARG A 486 -7.06 28.59 17.96
C ARG A 486 -6.05 27.84 18.82
N VAL A 487 -4.80 28.31 18.78
CA VAL A 487 -3.68 27.69 19.52
C VAL A 487 -3.97 27.69 21.03
N ASP A 488 -4.56 28.76 21.57
CA ASP A 488 -4.89 28.90 23.00
C ASP A 488 -5.91 27.85 23.49
N GLN A 489 -6.83 27.43 22.63
CA GLN A 489 -7.80 26.35 22.93
C GLN A 489 -7.17 24.95 22.95
N LEU A 490 -6.07 24.79 22.25
CA LEU A 490 -5.41 23.48 22.04
C LEU A 490 -4.20 23.26 22.96
N SER A 491 -3.51 24.34 23.35
CA SER A 491 -2.38 24.30 24.25
C SER A 491 -2.86 24.27 25.68
N GLY A 492 -2.90 23.30 26.47
CA GLY A 492 -3.33 23.32 27.88
C GLY A 492 -2.85 24.54 28.66
N ALA A 493 -3.40 24.79 29.84
CA ALA A 493 -3.13 25.95 30.66
C ALA A 493 -1.63 26.18 30.94
N ASP A 494 -0.83 25.13 30.94
CA ASP A 494 0.61 25.16 31.25
C ASP A 494 1.50 25.21 29.98
N GLY A 495 0.93 25.31 28.77
CA GLY A 495 1.68 25.39 27.52
C GLY A 495 2.37 24.09 27.10
N GLU A 496 2.15 22.96 27.76
CA GLU A 496 2.78 21.67 27.50
C GLU A 496 2.58 21.16 26.06
N ARG A 497 1.47 21.54 25.40
CA ARG A 497 1.11 21.13 24.03
C ARG A 497 1.28 22.24 23.00
N LEU A 498 1.97 23.34 23.32
CA LEU A 498 2.06 24.52 22.45
C LEU A 498 2.61 24.18 21.04
N LYS A 499 3.68 23.43 20.94
CA LYS A 499 4.27 23.03 19.64
C LYS A 499 3.32 22.15 18.81
N SER A 500 2.63 21.23 19.45
CA SER A 500 1.64 20.35 18.79
C SER A 500 0.44 21.16 18.32
N ALA A 501 -0.06 22.07 19.14
CA ALA A 501 -1.14 23.00 18.80
C ALA A 501 -0.78 23.90 17.61
N GLN A 502 0.42 24.47 17.61
CA GLN A 502 0.92 25.29 16.51
C GLN A 502 1.04 24.49 15.21
N LYS A 503 1.55 23.24 15.27
CA LYS A 503 1.66 22.35 14.11
C LYS A 503 0.28 22.01 13.54
N LEU A 504 -0.69 21.71 14.40
CA LEU A 504 -2.06 21.42 14.00
C LEU A 504 -2.71 22.63 13.30
N ILE A 505 -2.63 23.83 13.88
CA ILE A 505 -3.18 25.05 13.27
C ILE A 505 -2.49 25.36 11.94
N ALA A 506 -1.18 25.14 11.83
CA ALA A 506 -0.46 25.31 10.57
C ALA A 506 -0.95 24.30 9.50
N GLY A 507 -1.19 23.03 9.86
CA GLY A 507 -1.76 22.01 8.97
C GLY A 507 -3.17 22.39 8.49
N ILE A 508 -4.02 22.90 9.39
CA ILE A 508 -5.36 23.41 9.04
C ILE A 508 -5.24 24.61 8.08
N ALA A 509 -4.31 25.55 8.34
CA ALA A 509 -4.10 26.69 7.45
C ALA A 509 -3.63 26.24 6.05
N GLN A 510 -2.71 25.27 5.98
CA GLN A 510 -2.22 24.73 4.71
C GLN A 510 -3.33 24.02 3.92
N SER A 511 -4.28 23.37 4.58
CA SER A 511 -5.37 22.66 3.91
C SER A 511 -6.28 23.57 3.06
N ARG A 512 -6.30 24.88 3.30
CA ARG A 512 -7.01 25.86 2.47
C ARG A 512 -6.53 25.89 1.01
N GLN A 513 -5.31 25.42 0.74
CA GLN A 513 -4.73 25.37 -0.61
C GLN A 513 -5.03 24.04 -1.34
N VAL A 514 -5.76 23.13 -0.71
CA VAL A 514 -6.10 21.83 -1.30
C VAL A 514 -7.04 22.07 -2.49
N PRO A 515 -6.77 21.46 -3.68
CA PRO A 515 -7.55 21.71 -4.90
C PRO A 515 -8.98 21.19 -4.81
N PHE A 516 -9.88 21.79 -5.58
CA PHE A 516 -11.34 21.60 -5.53
C PHE A 516 -11.77 20.13 -5.61
N GLU A 517 -11.15 19.31 -6.47
CA GLU A 517 -11.50 17.90 -6.59
C GLU A 517 -11.29 17.11 -5.29
N ARG A 518 -10.30 17.49 -4.49
CA ARG A 518 -10.05 16.89 -3.17
C ARG A 518 -11.00 17.46 -2.11
N VAL A 519 -11.33 18.74 -2.18
CA VAL A 519 -12.34 19.36 -1.31
C VAL A 519 -13.68 18.67 -1.56
N LEU A 520 -14.07 18.45 -2.80
CA LEU A 520 -15.32 17.74 -3.17
C LEU A 520 -15.33 16.30 -2.60
N PHE A 521 -14.21 15.59 -2.69
CA PHE A 521 -14.08 14.28 -2.07
C PHE A 521 -14.18 14.35 -0.53
N ALA A 522 -13.56 15.39 0.06
CA ALA A 522 -13.56 15.62 1.51
C ALA A 522 -14.96 15.85 2.10
N LEU A 523 -15.90 16.42 1.33
CA LEU A 523 -17.29 16.60 1.75
C LEU A 523 -18.01 15.28 2.08
N GLY A 524 -17.46 14.14 1.62
CA GLY A 524 -17.93 12.80 2.00
C GLY A 524 -19.30 12.44 1.49
N ILE A 525 -19.68 12.94 0.31
CA ILE A 525 -20.96 12.61 -0.36
C ILE A 525 -21.00 11.09 -0.59
N ARG A 526 -22.10 10.46 -0.20
CA ARG A 526 -22.24 9.00 -0.32
C ARG A 526 -22.06 8.56 -1.78
N PHE A 527 -21.34 7.47 -2.00
CA PHE A 527 -20.96 6.91 -3.31
C PHE A 527 -19.99 7.77 -4.14
N VAL A 528 -19.68 9.00 -3.73
CA VAL A 528 -18.69 9.84 -4.40
C VAL A 528 -17.30 9.52 -3.84
N GLY A 529 -16.58 8.60 -4.50
CA GLY A 529 -15.19 8.31 -4.23
C GLY A 529 -14.25 9.32 -4.89
N GLU A 530 -12.95 9.21 -4.62
CA GLU A 530 -11.91 10.10 -5.18
C GLU A 530 -12.00 10.23 -6.73
N PRO A 531 -12.15 9.12 -7.52
CA PRO A 531 -12.29 9.23 -8.97
C PRO A 531 -13.56 9.99 -9.40
N ALA A 532 -14.69 9.71 -8.77
CA ALA A 532 -15.95 10.38 -9.08
C ALA A 532 -15.90 11.87 -8.72
N ALA A 533 -15.30 12.24 -7.58
CA ALA A 533 -15.10 13.63 -7.20
C ALA A 533 -14.26 14.39 -8.23
N LYS A 534 -13.18 13.76 -8.72
CA LYS A 534 -12.32 14.32 -9.76
C LYS A 534 -13.07 14.52 -11.08
N SER A 535 -13.88 13.53 -11.53
CA SER A 535 -14.69 13.63 -12.75
C SER A 535 -15.74 14.75 -12.63
N LEU A 536 -16.43 14.83 -11.48
CA LEU A 536 -17.44 15.87 -11.22
C LEU A 536 -16.83 17.26 -11.15
N ALA A 537 -15.70 17.43 -10.43
CA ALA A 537 -15.02 18.72 -10.33
C ALA A 537 -14.57 19.24 -11.70
N ARG A 538 -14.05 18.38 -12.56
CA ARG A 538 -13.62 18.72 -13.92
C ARG A 538 -14.80 19.08 -14.84
N ALA A 539 -15.91 18.33 -14.74
CA ALA A 539 -17.09 18.55 -15.57
C ALA A 539 -17.81 19.86 -15.20
N PHE A 540 -17.96 20.14 -13.92
CA PHE A 540 -18.74 21.29 -13.43
C PHE A 540 -17.89 22.50 -13.06
N LYS A 541 -16.58 22.33 -12.88
CA LYS A 541 -15.56 23.38 -12.60
C LYS A 541 -15.74 24.11 -11.27
N SER A 542 -16.95 24.24 -10.74
CA SER A 542 -17.24 24.88 -9.45
C SER A 542 -18.30 24.13 -8.66
N ILE A 543 -18.31 24.32 -7.34
CA ILE A 543 -19.36 23.75 -6.46
C ILE A 543 -20.74 24.34 -6.79
N ASP A 544 -20.82 25.61 -7.20
CA ASP A 544 -22.09 26.28 -7.52
C ASP A 544 -22.71 25.68 -8.79
N ALA A 545 -21.91 25.41 -9.80
CA ALA A 545 -22.36 24.70 -11.00
C ALA A 545 -22.84 23.28 -10.67
N LEU A 546 -22.11 22.59 -9.76
CA LEU A 546 -22.50 21.26 -9.30
C LEU A 546 -23.80 21.28 -8.46
N MET A 547 -24.01 22.30 -7.63
CA MET A 547 -25.25 22.51 -6.87
C MET A 547 -26.46 22.80 -7.76
N ALA A 548 -26.24 23.46 -8.89
CA ALA A 548 -27.28 23.76 -9.86
C ALA A 548 -27.59 22.59 -10.84
N ALA A 549 -26.73 21.55 -10.82
CA ALA A 549 -26.83 20.44 -11.76
C ALA A 549 -28.05 19.55 -11.47
N LYS A 550 -28.72 19.11 -12.56
CA LYS A 550 -29.78 18.10 -12.51
C LYS A 550 -29.19 16.70 -12.67
N ALA A 551 -29.97 15.68 -12.27
CA ALA A 551 -29.52 14.29 -12.34
C ALA A 551 -29.06 13.87 -13.75
N GLU A 552 -29.77 14.31 -14.79
CA GLU A 552 -29.43 13.99 -16.19
C GLU A 552 -28.07 14.56 -16.60
N GLY A 553 -27.74 15.78 -16.15
CA GLY A 553 -26.43 16.39 -16.40
C GLY A 553 -25.28 15.69 -15.66
N LEU A 554 -25.56 15.16 -14.47
CA LEU A 554 -24.59 14.39 -13.69
C LEU A 554 -24.31 13.02 -14.32
N VAL A 555 -25.33 12.31 -14.76
CA VAL A 555 -25.20 10.99 -15.44
C VAL A 555 -24.45 11.10 -16.77
N ALA A 556 -24.46 12.26 -17.42
CA ALA A 556 -23.67 12.49 -18.64
C ALA A 556 -22.16 12.50 -18.40
N VAL A 557 -21.72 12.64 -17.14
CA VAL A 557 -20.29 12.60 -16.77
C VAL A 557 -19.80 11.16 -16.72
N ASP A 558 -18.67 10.88 -17.35
CA ASP A 558 -18.10 9.51 -17.37
C ASP A 558 -17.82 8.96 -15.96
N GLY A 559 -18.27 7.75 -15.72
CA GLY A 559 -18.14 7.08 -14.42
C GLY A 559 -19.19 7.48 -13.38
N ILE A 560 -20.16 8.34 -13.73
CA ILE A 560 -21.27 8.74 -12.85
C ILE A 560 -22.58 8.07 -13.29
N GLY A 561 -23.03 7.07 -12.51
CA GLY A 561 -24.32 6.42 -12.73
C GLY A 561 -25.44 7.06 -11.90
N ASP A 562 -26.68 6.57 -12.09
CA ASP A 562 -27.90 7.09 -11.44
C ASP A 562 -27.78 7.15 -9.91
N VAL A 563 -27.15 6.14 -9.28
CA VAL A 563 -26.97 6.08 -7.83
C VAL A 563 -26.08 7.22 -7.32
N ILE A 564 -24.97 7.51 -8.02
CA ILE A 564 -24.07 8.60 -7.67
C ILE A 564 -24.75 9.94 -7.91
N ALA A 565 -25.39 10.11 -9.07
CA ALA A 565 -26.12 11.32 -9.44
C ALA A 565 -27.24 11.65 -8.42
N GLY A 566 -28.07 10.67 -8.07
CA GLY A 566 -29.10 10.81 -7.04
C GLY A 566 -28.54 11.18 -5.67
N SER A 567 -27.40 10.60 -5.28
CA SER A 567 -26.73 10.94 -4.03
C SER A 567 -26.20 12.37 -4.02
N VAL A 568 -25.58 12.84 -5.10
CA VAL A 568 -25.11 14.22 -5.25
C VAL A 568 -26.27 15.21 -5.17
N VAL A 569 -27.33 15.00 -5.94
CA VAL A 569 -28.53 15.87 -5.92
C VAL A 569 -29.14 15.95 -4.53
N SER A 570 -29.33 14.81 -3.87
CA SER A 570 -29.91 14.76 -2.53
C SER A 570 -29.03 15.46 -1.49
N TRP A 571 -27.71 15.30 -1.58
CA TRP A 571 -26.76 15.94 -0.68
C TRP A 571 -26.75 17.46 -0.87
N MET A 572 -26.72 17.94 -2.12
CA MET A 572 -26.74 19.37 -2.48
C MET A 572 -28.07 20.05 -2.17
N ALA A 573 -29.18 19.30 -2.17
CA ALA A 573 -30.50 19.82 -1.82
C ALA A 573 -30.67 20.08 -0.31
N ALA A 574 -29.90 19.40 0.53
CA ALA A 574 -30.02 19.52 1.98
C ALA A 574 -29.47 20.86 2.49
N GLU A 575 -30.32 21.63 3.18
CA GLU A 575 -30.00 22.99 3.66
C GLU A 575 -28.75 23.03 4.55
N HIS A 576 -28.61 22.08 5.49
CA HIS A 576 -27.44 22.00 6.37
C HIS A 576 -26.12 21.80 5.60
N ASN A 577 -26.16 21.07 4.48
CA ASN A 577 -24.98 20.87 3.63
C ASN A 577 -24.61 22.14 2.86
N ARG A 578 -25.60 22.91 2.41
CA ARG A 578 -25.38 24.23 1.77
C ARG A 578 -24.73 25.20 2.75
N GLN A 579 -25.27 25.25 3.97
CA GLN A 579 -24.69 26.08 5.04
C GLN A 579 -23.26 25.64 5.38
N LEU A 580 -22.99 24.33 5.40
CA LEU A 580 -21.64 23.80 5.60
C LEU A 580 -20.69 24.25 4.48
N VAL A 581 -21.10 24.13 3.22
CA VAL A 581 -20.29 24.60 2.06
C VAL A 581 -20.00 26.09 2.18
N GLU A 582 -20.98 26.89 2.55
CA GLU A 582 -20.80 28.34 2.71
C GLU A 582 -19.82 28.69 3.84
N ARG A 583 -19.91 28.02 5.00
CA ARG A 583 -18.95 28.19 6.09
C ARG A 583 -17.52 27.80 5.68
N LEU A 584 -17.36 26.69 4.94
CA LEU A 584 -16.06 26.27 4.42
C LEU A 584 -15.52 27.23 3.36
N ARG A 585 -16.41 27.84 2.53
CA ARG A 585 -16.04 28.90 1.59
C ARG A 585 -15.52 30.14 2.33
N GLN A 586 -16.20 30.57 3.38
CA GLN A 586 -15.78 31.70 4.24
C GLN A 586 -14.46 31.38 4.96
N ALA A 587 -14.21 30.13 5.28
CA ALA A 587 -12.93 29.67 5.82
C ALA A 587 -11.78 29.68 4.79
N GLY A 588 -12.06 29.92 3.50
CA GLY A 588 -11.08 30.08 2.43
C GLY A 588 -10.71 28.79 1.68
N LEU A 589 -11.58 27.76 1.70
CA LEU A 589 -11.35 26.56 0.91
C LEU A 589 -11.61 26.77 -0.58
N GLN A 590 -10.96 25.95 -1.41
CA GLN A 590 -11.08 26.02 -2.87
C GLN A 590 -12.34 25.29 -3.34
N PHE A 591 -13.32 26.01 -3.87
CA PHE A 591 -14.57 25.47 -4.40
C PHE A 591 -14.69 25.62 -5.93
N GLU A 592 -13.59 26.00 -6.58
CA GLU A 592 -13.50 26.14 -8.03
C GLU A 592 -12.16 25.57 -8.50
N LEU A 593 -12.11 25.10 -9.73
CA LEU A 593 -10.84 24.77 -10.37
C LEU A 593 -10.05 26.05 -10.62
N SER A 594 -8.75 26.03 -10.41
CA SER A 594 -7.90 27.19 -10.71
C SER A 594 -7.92 27.52 -12.21
N GLU A 595 -7.75 28.79 -12.55
CA GLU A 595 -7.68 29.24 -13.93
C GLU A 595 -6.54 28.54 -14.72
N GLU A 596 -5.45 28.19 -14.05
CA GLU A 596 -4.35 27.41 -14.62
C GLU A 596 -4.81 26.02 -15.05
N VAL A 597 -5.59 25.33 -14.23
CA VAL A 597 -6.15 24.01 -14.56
C VAL A 597 -7.21 24.11 -15.67
N ILE A 598 -8.00 25.18 -15.68
CA ILE A 598 -9.02 25.43 -16.71
C ILE A 598 -8.37 25.81 -18.03
N SER A 599 -7.37 26.69 -18.02
CA SER A 599 -6.65 27.14 -19.23
C SER A 599 -5.74 26.05 -19.82
N ALA A 600 -5.25 25.13 -18.99
CA ALA A 600 -4.57 23.94 -19.45
C ALA A 600 -5.48 22.90 -20.11
N GLN A 601 -6.82 23.02 -19.97
CA GLN A 601 -7.80 22.17 -20.64
C GLN A 601 -8.08 22.71 -22.06
N SER A 602 -7.66 21.97 -23.08
CA SER A 602 -8.06 22.24 -24.45
C SER A 602 -9.15 21.26 -24.89
N THR A 603 -9.88 21.60 -25.95
CA THR A 603 -10.94 20.77 -26.52
C THR A 603 -10.50 20.03 -27.78
N ILE A 604 -9.22 20.02 -28.10
CA ILE A 604 -8.65 19.45 -29.34
C ILE A 604 -9.00 17.96 -29.50
N LEU A 605 -9.06 17.23 -28.40
CA LEU A 605 -9.41 15.81 -28.38
C LEU A 605 -10.86 15.55 -27.94
N GLN A 606 -11.71 16.58 -27.85
CA GLN A 606 -13.11 16.42 -27.43
C GLN A 606 -13.87 15.43 -28.33
N GLY A 607 -14.55 14.49 -27.71
CA GLY A 607 -15.29 13.42 -28.39
C GLY A 607 -14.41 12.31 -28.98
N LYS A 608 -13.10 12.35 -28.80
CA LYS A 608 -12.18 11.30 -29.25
C LYS A 608 -11.93 10.29 -28.14
N THR A 609 -12.05 9.00 -28.47
CA THR A 609 -11.72 7.89 -27.57
C THR A 609 -10.37 7.32 -28.00
N ILE A 610 -9.40 7.34 -27.11
CA ILE A 610 -8.00 6.99 -27.39
C ILE A 610 -7.60 5.82 -26.49
N VAL A 611 -7.00 4.80 -27.10
CA VAL A 611 -6.37 3.68 -26.39
C VAL A 611 -4.86 3.83 -26.46
N ILE A 612 -4.16 3.65 -25.35
CA ILE A 612 -2.70 3.76 -25.27
C ILE A 612 -2.10 2.35 -25.25
N SER A 613 -1.07 2.11 -26.05
CA SER A 613 -0.35 0.83 -26.09
C SER A 613 1.12 1.00 -26.44
N GLY A 614 2.00 0.28 -25.78
CA GLY A 614 3.45 0.34 -26.00
C GLY A 614 4.19 1.08 -24.89
N VAL A 615 5.48 1.28 -25.09
CA VAL A 615 6.39 2.07 -24.25
C VAL A 615 6.70 3.36 -24.99
N PHE A 616 6.67 4.47 -24.28
CA PHE A 616 6.83 5.81 -24.84
C PHE A 616 8.17 6.41 -24.41
N ALA A 617 8.74 7.26 -25.24
CA ALA A 617 10.06 7.84 -25.01
C ALA A 617 10.00 9.17 -24.25
N ARG A 618 8.96 9.99 -24.49
CA ARG A 618 8.87 11.36 -23.95
C ARG A 618 8.06 11.45 -22.67
N HIS A 619 6.94 10.73 -22.60
CA HIS A 619 6.05 10.73 -21.45
C HIS A 619 5.71 9.31 -21.01
N SER A 620 5.44 9.13 -19.74
CA SER A 620 4.88 7.86 -19.23
C SER A 620 3.46 7.66 -19.75
N ARG A 621 2.97 6.42 -19.67
CA ARG A 621 1.58 6.11 -20.03
C ARG A 621 0.55 6.91 -19.23
N ASP A 622 0.85 7.20 -17.98
CA ASP A 622 -0.07 7.94 -17.11
C ASP A 622 -0.05 9.43 -17.42
N GLU A 623 1.10 9.99 -17.84
CA GLU A 623 1.18 11.33 -18.39
C GLU A 623 0.40 11.44 -19.71
N TYR A 624 0.51 10.47 -20.62
CA TYR A 624 -0.33 10.45 -21.83
C TYR A 624 -1.82 10.35 -21.53
N LYS A 625 -2.23 9.59 -20.50
CA LYS A 625 -3.63 9.61 -20.06
C LYS A 625 -4.05 10.99 -19.57
N ALA A 626 -3.20 11.63 -18.76
CA ALA A 626 -3.45 12.97 -18.25
C ALA A 626 -3.54 13.99 -19.40
N LEU A 627 -2.63 13.94 -20.40
CA LEU A 627 -2.67 14.77 -21.59
C LEU A 627 -3.94 14.55 -22.43
N ILE A 628 -4.34 13.29 -22.66
CA ILE A 628 -5.59 13.00 -23.36
C ILE A 628 -6.79 13.61 -22.63
N GLU A 629 -6.87 13.45 -21.32
CA GLU A 629 -7.94 14.00 -20.49
C GLU A 629 -7.89 15.53 -20.43
N GLN A 630 -6.69 16.11 -20.33
CA GLN A 630 -6.44 17.54 -20.32
C GLN A 630 -6.93 18.21 -21.63
N HIS A 631 -6.80 17.52 -22.75
CA HIS A 631 -7.24 18.00 -24.05
C HIS A 631 -8.68 17.55 -24.40
N GLY A 632 -9.46 17.10 -23.44
CA GLY A 632 -10.88 16.76 -23.59
C GLY A 632 -11.15 15.39 -24.24
N GLY A 633 -10.13 14.56 -24.43
CA GLY A 633 -10.24 13.20 -24.95
C GLY A 633 -10.60 12.18 -23.85
N LYS A 634 -11.08 11.00 -24.26
CA LYS A 634 -11.37 9.87 -23.39
C LYS A 634 -10.32 8.80 -23.55
N ASN A 635 -9.65 8.40 -22.45
CA ASN A 635 -8.78 7.24 -22.45
C ASN A 635 -9.53 5.97 -22.08
N THR A 636 -9.37 4.89 -22.85
CA THR A 636 -9.96 3.56 -22.56
C THR A 636 -8.88 2.47 -22.62
N GLY A 637 -9.03 1.43 -21.78
CA GLY A 637 -8.07 0.33 -21.68
C GLY A 637 -8.13 -0.66 -22.86
N SER A 638 -9.26 -0.73 -23.58
CA SER A 638 -9.53 -1.72 -24.63
C SER A 638 -10.06 -1.08 -25.91
N LEU A 639 -9.62 -1.62 -27.06
CA LEU A 639 -10.10 -1.22 -28.37
C LEU A 639 -11.54 -1.70 -28.60
N SER A 640 -12.38 -0.80 -29.11
CA SER A 640 -13.77 -1.05 -29.50
C SER A 640 -14.11 -0.27 -30.77
N LYS A 641 -15.28 -0.47 -31.36
CA LYS A 641 -15.73 0.28 -32.53
C LYS A 641 -15.85 1.80 -32.28
N SER A 642 -15.93 2.21 -31.02
CA SER A 642 -15.96 3.62 -30.63
C SER A 642 -14.56 4.23 -30.40
N THR A 643 -13.48 3.45 -30.52
CA THR A 643 -12.10 3.96 -30.40
C THR A 643 -11.74 4.78 -31.63
N THR A 644 -11.32 6.03 -31.43
CA THR A 644 -10.93 6.95 -32.49
C THR A 644 -9.48 6.72 -32.93
N PHE A 645 -8.59 6.59 -31.95
CA PHE A 645 -7.15 6.37 -32.20
C PHE A 645 -6.60 5.30 -31.26
N LEU A 646 -5.56 4.60 -31.73
CA LEU A 646 -4.63 3.84 -30.92
C LEU A 646 -3.30 4.61 -30.88
N LEU A 647 -2.98 5.21 -29.73
CA LEU A 647 -1.68 5.82 -29.49
C LEU A 647 -0.66 4.71 -29.23
N ALA A 648 0.27 4.55 -30.16
CA ALA A 648 1.22 3.46 -30.21
C ALA A 648 2.62 3.94 -29.85
N GLY A 649 3.15 3.47 -28.74
CA GLY A 649 4.57 3.55 -28.39
C GLY A 649 5.36 2.36 -28.96
N GLN A 650 6.66 2.32 -28.66
CA GLN A 650 7.52 1.18 -28.99
C GLN A 650 7.02 -0.10 -28.31
N ASN A 651 7.25 -1.25 -28.96
CA ASN A 651 6.86 -2.56 -28.44
C ASN A 651 5.36 -2.69 -28.11
N MET A 652 4.50 -2.12 -28.94
CA MET A 652 3.06 -2.32 -28.84
C MET A 652 2.70 -3.80 -28.95
N GLY A 653 1.87 -4.29 -28.03
CA GLY A 653 1.45 -5.71 -28.02
C GLY A 653 0.73 -6.12 -29.31
N PRO A 654 1.09 -7.27 -29.92
CA PRO A 654 0.57 -7.73 -31.23
C PRO A 654 -0.96 -7.88 -31.23
N ALA A 655 -1.56 -8.30 -30.14
CA ALA A 655 -3.02 -8.43 -30.01
C ALA A 655 -3.77 -7.10 -30.16
N LYS A 656 -3.20 -5.98 -29.70
CA LYS A 656 -3.82 -4.65 -29.89
C LYS A 656 -3.62 -4.16 -31.32
N LEU A 657 -2.47 -4.46 -31.95
CA LEU A 657 -2.22 -4.16 -33.34
C LEU A 657 -3.22 -4.88 -34.24
N GLU A 658 -3.36 -6.18 -34.07
CA GLU A 658 -4.31 -7.02 -34.82
C GLU A 658 -5.75 -6.53 -34.65
N LYS A 659 -6.16 -6.26 -33.40
CA LYS A 659 -7.50 -5.78 -33.11
C LYS A 659 -7.75 -4.36 -33.67
N ALA A 660 -6.76 -3.47 -33.66
CA ALA A 660 -6.86 -2.14 -34.29
C ALA A 660 -7.01 -2.28 -35.80
N THR A 661 -6.22 -3.14 -36.45
CA THR A 661 -6.33 -3.44 -37.88
C THR A 661 -7.70 -4.04 -38.22
N LYS A 662 -8.18 -5.02 -37.44
CA LYS A 662 -9.50 -5.65 -37.65
C LYS A 662 -10.66 -4.67 -37.49
N LEU A 663 -10.54 -3.69 -36.60
CA LEU A 663 -11.55 -2.67 -36.36
C LEU A 663 -11.35 -1.41 -37.20
N ALA A 664 -10.33 -1.37 -38.09
CA ALA A 664 -9.92 -0.22 -38.89
C ALA A 664 -9.68 1.05 -38.05
N ILE A 665 -9.09 0.89 -36.85
CA ILE A 665 -8.80 2.01 -35.97
C ILE A 665 -7.46 2.63 -36.38
N ARG A 666 -7.42 3.95 -36.53
CA ARG A 666 -6.20 4.68 -36.86
C ARG A 666 -5.17 4.54 -35.74
N ILE A 667 -3.96 4.11 -36.09
CA ILE A 667 -2.82 4.06 -35.18
C ILE A 667 -2.02 5.34 -35.39
N ILE A 668 -1.69 6.01 -34.30
CA ILE A 668 -0.87 7.23 -34.27
C ILE A 668 0.38 7.00 -33.41
N SER A 669 1.48 7.61 -33.83
CA SER A 669 2.73 7.58 -33.08
C SER A 669 2.71 8.57 -31.90
N GLU A 670 3.72 8.52 -31.06
CA GLU A 670 3.98 9.46 -29.97
C GLU A 670 4.13 10.90 -30.52
N ASP A 671 4.92 11.06 -31.58
CA ASP A 671 5.16 12.37 -32.20
C ASP A 671 3.90 12.93 -32.88
N GLU A 672 3.12 12.09 -33.59
CA GLU A 672 1.85 12.52 -34.18
C GLU A 672 0.83 12.95 -33.11
N PHE A 673 0.83 12.28 -31.95
CA PHE A 673 -0.05 12.66 -30.85
C PHE A 673 0.35 14.00 -30.23
N LEU A 674 1.64 14.21 -29.96
CA LEU A 674 2.16 15.45 -29.38
C LEU A 674 1.95 16.64 -30.34
N GLU A 675 2.22 16.45 -31.63
CA GLU A 675 1.91 17.46 -32.65
C GLU A 675 0.40 17.80 -32.71
N MET A 676 -0.47 16.76 -32.53
CA MET A 676 -1.93 16.95 -32.53
C MET A 676 -2.41 17.81 -31.35
N ILE A 677 -1.74 17.74 -30.20
CA ILE A 677 -2.09 18.52 -29.00
C ILE A 677 -1.31 19.84 -28.88
N GLY A 678 -0.35 20.06 -29.77
CA GLY A 678 0.46 21.30 -29.85
C GLY A 678 1.68 21.30 -28.92
N GLU A 679 2.22 20.13 -28.59
CA GLU A 679 3.49 19.94 -27.85
C GLU A 679 4.65 19.49 -28.74
#